data_261143d2efde05cc7fb1b65d762dadc3
#
_entry.id   261143d2efde05cc7fb1b65d762dadc3
#
_cell.length_a   1.000
_cell.length_b   1.000
_cell.length_c   1.000
_cell.angle_alpha   90.00
_cell.angle_beta   90.00
_cell.angle_gamma   90.00
#
_symmetry.space_group_name_H-M   'P 1'
#
loop_
_entity.id
_entity.type
_entity.pdbx_description
1 polymer ?
#
loop_
_entity_poly.entity_id
_entity_poly.type
_entity_poly.pdbx_seq_one_letter_code
_entity_poly.pdbx_strand_id
1 'polypeptide(L)'
;MKKAGHFITLERTYVPAVGVDMRYDAVGDRGYFLTVPFAMSIFPFVKTSDLRQYNIQLVDRALGLLENYHLQLAFHKSEADANGSTQVEAMKRSRSLKSEKRVGADYYRLSEGFDYVSVTLSDERQAWVCEGVVCPRWPIYVEGHDAFTFAVDFGTTNTHVECMRQGQMPEPLAIRSDAKQRLLATLYNGEHILYDVIMKQEFLPKNIGDDYGFPQRTVLSETDRLDAENVDEMVALGDANIPFTYEKESIGYGNRVVPNLKWSTEIATSKRVRAYLTELALLMRTKVLLEGGDIRKTRLVWFYPLAMKVGNVRKLGDMWRKTFQEVFGFEPDEHNLIQMPESVAPYYFYRGSSQFRGSASTVASIDIGGGSSDVAVFESNAQQPTILTSFRFAANVLFGDGFSEVPHGDTNPMLVKYVDYFRRLFDADDDRYGELNGILDDIMAKRKSEDINAFLFSVVNNKAVGGNDVFSYNLRLNEDGRLKVVFIYFYAALIYYVARLMHHRHFDKPRSVMFSGTGSKVLDIVGGKRDLDLISQAIFERVYGEPYDADGFSVVMERKEPKQITCRGALMQVRDASGCVSVDQLNRLMDGIDNQVKYNYSAIDKEHLCYADMDDASVRQQLVEAVRTFNDFFCQLCDDLHVVDRFLVDNQSLARFKQLVNKDLEHHLVNGWNFVNKNETDRNASDKIEDTVFFYPIIGSIRDNLIENL
;
A
#
# COMPACT_ATOMS: atom_id res chain seq x y z
N MET A 1 40.35 -19.70 -12.97
CA MET A 1 39.14 -18.95 -12.60
C MET A 1 38.25 -19.71 -11.68
N LYS A 2 38.78 -20.32 -10.71
CA LYS A 2 38.04 -21.35 -9.95
C LYS A 2 37.63 -20.93 -8.53
N LYS A 3 38.03 -19.77 -8.03
CA LYS A 3 37.96 -19.61 -6.57
C LYS A 3 36.89 -18.74 -5.98
N ALA A 4 36.28 -17.80 -6.65
CA ALA A 4 35.36 -16.93 -5.95
C ALA A 4 33.97 -16.77 -6.57
N GLY A 5 33.72 -17.40 -7.70
CA GLY A 5 32.37 -17.29 -8.30
C GLY A 5 32.04 -15.94 -8.95
N HIS A 6 33.02 -15.07 -9.12
CA HIS A 6 32.81 -13.71 -9.64
C HIS A 6 33.98 -13.34 -10.55
N PHE A 7 33.92 -13.78 -11.82
CA PHE A 7 35.00 -13.45 -12.74
C PHE A 7 34.48 -12.90 -14.05
N ILE A 8 35.09 -11.83 -14.46
CA ILE A 8 35.07 -11.37 -15.83
C ILE A 8 36.40 -11.80 -16.45
N THR A 9 36.36 -12.69 -17.42
CA THR A 9 37.54 -13.16 -18.12
C THR A 9 37.60 -12.51 -19.51
N LEU A 10 38.70 -11.93 -19.83
CA LEU A 10 38.95 -11.45 -21.17
C LEU A 10 39.35 -12.61 -22.07
N GLU A 11 38.68 -12.81 -23.18
CA GLU A 11 38.98 -13.89 -24.14
C GLU A 11 40.16 -13.59 -25.05
N ARG A 12 40.66 -12.36 -25.07
CA ARG A 12 41.77 -11.94 -25.92
C ARG A 12 42.95 -11.39 -25.14
N THR A 13 44.13 -11.75 -25.56
CA THR A 13 45.44 -11.23 -25.08
C THR A 13 45.70 -9.80 -25.54
N TYR A 14 44.74 -8.90 -25.44
CA TYR A 14 44.93 -7.50 -25.78
C TYR A 14 45.05 -6.70 -24.50
N VAL A 15 46.05 -5.82 -24.41
CA VAL A 15 46.24 -4.94 -23.25
C VAL A 15 45.63 -3.58 -23.55
N PRO A 16 44.42 -3.31 -23.10
CA PRO A 16 43.84 -1.97 -23.25
C PRO A 16 44.49 -1.00 -22.27
N ALA A 17 44.49 0.25 -22.65
CA ALA A 17 45.22 1.29 -21.91
C ALA A 17 44.59 1.64 -20.54
N VAL A 18 43.30 1.36 -20.30
CA VAL A 18 42.56 1.76 -19.08
C VAL A 18 41.56 0.68 -18.64
N GLY A 19 41.50 0.41 -17.36
CA GLY A 19 40.47 -0.45 -16.74
C GLY A 19 40.71 -1.93 -16.84
N VAL A 20 41.85 -2.38 -17.34
CA VAL A 20 42.21 -3.80 -17.44
C VAL A 20 43.62 -4.03 -16.88
N ASP A 21 43.75 -5.04 -16.07
CA ASP A 21 45.00 -5.42 -15.42
C ASP A 21 45.22 -6.91 -15.56
N MET A 22 46.50 -7.31 -15.62
CA MET A 22 46.90 -8.71 -15.63
C MET A 22 47.15 -9.18 -14.20
N ARG A 23 46.42 -10.19 -13.76
CA ARG A 23 46.57 -10.78 -12.43
C ARG A 23 47.00 -12.23 -12.52
N TYR A 24 47.69 -12.66 -11.48
CA TYR A 24 48.04 -14.04 -11.24
C TYR A 24 47.26 -14.52 -10.02
N ASP A 25 46.58 -15.65 -10.13
CA ASP A 25 46.00 -16.29 -8.96
C ASP A 25 47.05 -17.07 -8.17
N ALA A 26 46.69 -17.58 -6.97
CA ALA A 26 47.60 -18.35 -6.12
C ALA A 26 47.99 -19.72 -6.69
N VAL A 27 47.43 -20.14 -7.81
CA VAL A 27 47.67 -21.40 -8.51
C VAL A 27 48.57 -21.17 -9.74
N GLY A 28 48.91 -19.91 -10.03
CA GLY A 28 49.77 -19.55 -11.16
C GLY A 28 49.05 -19.35 -12.50
N ASP A 29 47.71 -19.35 -12.48
CA ASP A 29 46.94 -19.01 -13.67
C ASP A 29 47.09 -17.51 -14.00
N ARG A 30 47.26 -17.20 -15.26
CA ARG A 30 47.40 -15.83 -15.80
C ARG A 30 46.10 -15.47 -16.50
N GLY A 31 45.62 -14.25 -16.26
CA GLY A 31 44.45 -13.73 -16.94
C GLY A 31 44.38 -12.21 -16.92
N TYR A 32 43.59 -11.65 -17.80
CA TYR A 32 43.22 -10.24 -17.76
C TYR A 32 41.89 -10.09 -17.01
N PHE A 33 41.86 -9.13 -16.11
CA PHE A 33 40.68 -8.86 -15.29
C PHE A 33 40.23 -7.44 -15.54
N LEU A 34 38.91 -7.27 -15.72
CA LEU A 34 38.33 -5.95 -15.80
C LEU A 34 38.39 -5.30 -14.40
N THR A 35 39.15 -4.20 -14.31
CA THR A 35 39.32 -3.44 -13.05
C THR A 35 38.33 -2.28 -12.92
N VAL A 36 37.53 -2.05 -13.95
CA VAL A 36 36.50 -1.02 -13.96
C VAL A 36 35.48 -1.30 -12.88
N PRO A 37 35.18 -0.33 -11.98
CA PRO A 37 34.20 -0.51 -10.95
C PRO A 37 32.79 -0.62 -11.54
N PHE A 38 32.05 -1.65 -11.16
CA PHE A 38 30.62 -1.81 -11.46
C PHE A 38 29.95 -2.79 -10.49
N ALA A 39 28.63 -2.75 -10.45
CA ALA A 39 27.84 -3.77 -9.79
C ALA A 39 26.76 -4.28 -10.75
N MET A 40 26.45 -5.56 -10.63
CA MET A 40 25.39 -6.20 -11.40
C MET A 40 24.53 -7.04 -10.46
N SER A 41 23.21 -6.99 -10.61
CA SER A 41 22.31 -7.90 -9.95
C SER A 41 21.39 -8.63 -10.93
N ILE A 42 21.01 -9.85 -10.58
CA ILE A 42 20.12 -10.72 -11.35
C ILE A 42 18.93 -11.06 -10.46
N PHE A 43 17.71 -10.75 -10.93
CA PHE A 43 16.45 -11.07 -10.27
C PHE A 43 15.44 -11.66 -11.28
N PRO A 44 14.72 -12.72 -10.90
CA PRO A 44 14.98 -13.62 -9.79
C PRO A 44 16.20 -14.49 -10.07
N PHE A 45 16.94 -14.86 -9.01
CA PHE A 45 18.11 -15.72 -9.16
C PHE A 45 17.70 -17.20 -9.10
N VAL A 46 16.84 -17.60 -10.03
CA VAL A 46 16.39 -18.96 -10.25
C VAL A 46 16.23 -19.20 -11.74
N LYS A 47 16.75 -20.29 -12.28
CA LYS A 47 16.63 -20.61 -13.71
C LYS A 47 15.66 -21.76 -13.89
N THR A 48 14.53 -21.50 -14.57
CA THR A 48 13.52 -22.50 -14.93
C THR A 48 13.07 -22.28 -16.37
N SER A 49 12.52 -23.31 -17.00
CA SER A 49 11.97 -23.22 -18.37
C SER A 49 10.71 -22.36 -18.45
N ASP A 50 10.02 -22.17 -17.32
CA ASP A 50 8.71 -21.49 -17.26
C ASP A 50 8.84 -20.02 -16.94
N LEU A 51 9.99 -19.57 -16.43
CA LEU A 51 10.20 -18.18 -16.06
C LEU A 51 10.37 -17.32 -17.33
N ARG A 52 9.48 -16.38 -17.48
CA ARG A 52 9.39 -15.50 -18.67
C ARG A 52 9.88 -14.08 -18.40
N GLN A 53 10.45 -13.82 -17.21
CA GLN A 53 10.96 -12.50 -16.88
C GLN A 53 12.17 -12.61 -15.96
N TYR A 54 13.32 -12.19 -16.48
CA TYR A 54 14.55 -11.95 -15.74
C TYR A 54 14.88 -10.47 -15.81
N ASN A 55 15.20 -9.87 -14.69
CA ASN A 55 15.60 -8.47 -14.60
C ASN A 55 17.03 -8.42 -14.12
N ILE A 56 17.87 -7.72 -14.87
CA ILE A 56 19.28 -7.52 -14.55
C ILE A 56 19.53 -6.02 -14.43
N GLN A 57 20.14 -5.62 -13.33
CA GLN A 57 20.57 -4.26 -13.10
C GLN A 57 22.09 -4.19 -13.27
N LEU A 58 22.58 -3.20 -14.00
CA LEU A 58 23.99 -2.85 -14.11
C LEU A 58 24.18 -1.43 -13.57
N VAL A 59 25.01 -1.28 -12.54
CA VAL A 59 25.42 0.00 -11.98
C VAL A 59 26.89 0.21 -12.34
N ASP A 60 27.17 1.04 -13.32
CA ASP A 60 28.52 1.37 -13.81
C ASP A 60 28.88 2.84 -13.64
N ARG A 61 27.88 3.69 -13.41
CA ARG A 61 28.01 5.15 -13.37
C ARG A 61 28.03 5.72 -11.95
N ALA A 62 28.24 4.89 -10.95
CA ALA A 62 28.15 5.31 -9.55
C ALA A 62 29.31 6.21 -9.10
N LEU A 63 30.49 6.08 -9.71
CA LEU A 63 31.72 6.63 -9.17
C LEU A 63 32.38 7.72 -10.04
N GLY A 64 31.79 8.03 -11.20
CA GLY A 64 32.38 9.02 -12.12
C GLY A 64 33.75 8.62 -12.70
N LEU A 65 34.22 7.39 -12.48
CA LEU A 65 35.51 6.90 -12.91
C LEU A 65 35.56 6.55 -14.40
N LEU A 66 34.39 6.45 -15.04
CA LEU A 66 34.25 6.07 -16.44
C LEU A 66 33.53 7.12 -17.27
N GLU A 67 33.91 8.38 -17.14
CA GLU A 67 33.27 9.47 -17.91
C GLU A 67 33.26 9.20 -19.42
N ASN A 68 34.24 8.46 -19.93
CA ASN A 68 34.49 8.24 -21.35
C ASN A 68 34.28 6.77 -21.78
N TYR A 69 33.72 5.91 -20.92
CA TYR A 69 33.51 4.51 -21.23
C TYR A 69 32.13 4.04 -20.80
N HIS A 70 31.61 3.07 -21.55
CA HIS A 70 30.30 2.45 -21.27
C HIS A 70 30.43 0.94 -21.19
N LEU A 71 29.82 0.35 -20.17
CA LEU A 71 29.64 -1.09 -20.11
C LEU A 71 28.30 -1.46 -20.78
N GLN A 72 28.35 -2.53 -21.57
CA GLN A 72 27.16 -3.14 -22.17
C GLN A 72 27.13 -4.62 -21.85
N LEU A 73 25.93 -5.13 -21.58
CA LEU A 73 25.70 -6.55 -21.31
C LEU A 73 25.03 -7.19 -22.51
N ALA A 74 25.49 -8.39 -22.87
CA ALA A 74 24.76 -9.29 -23.75
C ALA A 74 24.64 -10.66 -23.07
N PHE A 75 23.49 -11.29 -23.24
CA PHE A 75 23.11 -12.52 -22.52
C PHE A 75 23.12 -13.69 -23.49
N HIS A 76 23.64 -14.84 -23.04
CA HIS A 76 23.85 -15.97 -23.92
C HIS A 76 23.42 -17.29 -23.28
N LYS A 77 22.98 -18.22 -24.12
CA LYS A 77 22.83 -19.63 -23.77
C LYS A 77 24.08 -20.41 -24.17
N SER A 78 24.32 -21.52 -23.51
CA SER A 78 25.43 -22.44 -23.84
C SER A 78 25.18 -23.17 -25.16
N GLU A 79 23.90 -23.38 -25.50
CA GLU A 79 23.48 -24.02 -26.74
C GLU A 79 22.92 -22.96 -27.71
N ALA A 80 23.27 -23.08 -28.98
CA ALA A 80 22.73 -22.23 -30.02
C ALA A 80 21.27 -22.60 -30.33
N ASP A 81 20.49 -21.59 -30.70
CA ASP A 81 19.14 -21.77 -31.21
C ASP A 81 19.10 -22.38 -32.63
N ALA A 82 17.91 -22.57 -33.18
CA ALA A 82 17.72 -23.10 -34.53
C ALA A 82 18.40 -22.24 -35.64
N ASN A 83 18.73 -20.99 -35.36
CA ASN A 83 19.42 -20.07 -36.27
C ASN A 83 20.94 -19.99 -36.01
N GLY A 84 21.45 -20.78 -35.09
CA GLY A 84 22.86 -20.78 -34.70
C GLY A 84 23.28 -19.64 -33.77
N SER A 85 22.33 -18.88 -33.23
CA SER A 85 22.57 -17.80 -32.26
C SER A 85 22.52 -18.33 -30.82
N THR A 86 23.47 -17.89 -29.99
CA THR A 86 23.44 -18.12 -28.54
C THR A 86 22.86 -16.92 -27.76
N GLN A 87 22.69 -15.77 -28.43
CA GLN A 87 22.29 -14.53 -27.78
C GLN A 87 20.80 -14.53 -27.44
N VAL A 88 20.51 -14.17 -26.18
CA VAL A 88 19.15 -13.95 -25.66
C VAL A 88 18.82 -12.46 -25.85
N GLU A 89 17.65 -12.21 -26.41
CA GLU A 89 17.14 -10.85 -26.60
C GLU A 89 16.82 -10.20 -25.26
N ALA A 90 17.27 -8.96 -25.09
CA ALA A 90 17.07 -8.19 -23.89
C ALA A 90 16.54 -6.78 -24.21
N MET A 91 15.47 -6.39 -23.53
CA MET A 91 14.99 -5.01 -23.52
C MET A 91 15.82 -4.20 -22.53
N LYS A 92 16.42 -3.10 -22.99
CA LYS A 92 17.24 -2.22 -22.15
C LYS A 92 16.46 -0.96 -21.74
N ARG A 93 16.61 -0.55 -20.49
CA ARG A 93 16.17 0.73 -19.92
C ARG A 93 17.32 1.35 -19.13
N SER A 94 17.40 2.68 -19.12
CA SER A 94 18.43 3.41 -18.35
C SER A 94 17.76 4.39 -17.39
N ARG A 95 18.18 4.38 -16.15
CA ARG A 95 17.75 5.34 -15.10
C ARG A 95 18.94 6.17 -14.65
N SER A 96 18.73 7.47 -14.52
CA SER A 96 19.72 8.40 -13.95
C SER A 96 19.24 8.87 -12.59
N LEU A 97 20.12 8.79 -11.59
CA LEU A 97 19.84 9.18 -10.21
C LEU A 97 20.14 10.65 -9.93
N LYS A 98 20.85 11.32 -10.82
CA LYS A 98 21.14 12.75 -10.70
C LYS A 98 20.88 13.48 -12.02
N SER A 99 20.59 14.78 -11.91
CA SER A 99 20.49 15.68 -13.05
C SER A 99 21.72 15.64 -13.97
N GLU A 100 22.86 15.31 -13.41
CA GLU A 100 24.12 15.12 -14.10
C GLU A 100 24.23 13.67 -14.57
N LYS A 101 23.77 13.20 -15.61
CA LYS A 101 23.84 11.90 -16.31
C LYS A 101 24.90 10.85 -15.84
N ARG A 102 25.68 11.15 -14.79
CA ARG A 102 26.87 10.42 -14.34
C ARG A 102 26.63 9.36 -13.28
N VAL A 103 25.44 9.37 -12.67
CA VAL A 103 25.06 8.37 -11.65
C VAL A 103 23.76 7.71 -12.08
N GLY A 104 23.73 6.40 -12.09
CA GLY A 104 22.52 5.66 -12.46
C GLY A 104 22.78 4.19 -12.74
N ALA A 105 21.76 3.53 -13.25
CA ALA A 105 21.77 2.13 -13.58
C ALA A 105 21.15 1.85 -14.94
N ASP A 106 21.61 0.81 -15.60
CA ASP A 106 20.95 0.21 -16.74
C ASP A 106 20.22 -1.05 -16.31
N TYR A 107 19.01 -1.24 -16.83
CA TYR A 107 18.16 -2.39 -16.57
C TYR A 107 17.95 -3.17 -17.86
N TYR A 108 18.07 -4.48 -17.76
CA TYR A 108 17.80 -5.41 -18.84
C TYR A 108 16.71 -6.37 -18.43
N ARG A 109 15.68 -6.50 -19.27
CA ARG A 109 14.61 -7.48 -19.10
C ARG A 109 14.72 -8.53 -20.19
N LEU A 110 14.77 -9.80 -19.80
CA LEU A 110 14.79 -10.95 -20.68
C LEU A 110 13.53 -11.79 -20.48
N SER A 111 13.04 -12.38 -21.57
CA SER A 111 11.89 -13.28 -21.54
C SER A 111 12.27 -14.74 -21.33
N GLU A 112 13.55 -15.06 -21.21
CA GLU A 112 14.04 -16.43 -21.00
C GLU A 112 15.37 -16.42 -20.21
N GLY A 113 15.74 -17.60 -19.68
CA GLY A 113 16.98 -17.79 -18.94
C GLY A 113 18.22 -17.76 -19.84
N PHE A 114 19.35 -17.46 -19.23
CA PHE A 114 20.67 -17.38 -19.88
C PHE A 114 21.71 -18.15 -19.06
N ASP A 115 22.86 -18.46 -19.68
CA ASP A 115 23.93 -19.22 -19.02
C ASP A 115 25.12 -18.33 -18.66
N TYR A 116 25.43 -17.35 -19.51
CA TYR A 116 26.50 -16.41 -19.26
C TYR A 116 26.17 -15.02 -19.83
N VAL A 117 26.88 -14.03 -19.34
CA VAL A 117 26.78 -12.63 -19.74
C VAL A 117 28.12 -12.19 -20.30
N SER A 118 28.16 -11.70 -21.53
CA SER A 118 29.32 -10.95 -22.01
C SER A 118 29.20 -9.50 -21.58
N VAL A 119 30.32 -8.94 -21.08
CA VAL A 119 30.45 -7.56 -20.63
C VAL A 119 31.41 -6.86 -21.55
N THR A 120 30.93 -5.94 -22.36
CA THR A 120 31.73 -5.19 -23.32
C THR A 120 31.98 -3.80 -22.79
N LEU A 121 33.25 -3.39 -22.77
CA LEU A 121 33.67 -2.03 -22.51
C LEU A 121 33.90 -1.30 -23.86
N SER A 122 33.21 -0.21 -24.05
CA SER A 122 33.36 0.67 -25.22
C SER A 122 33.73 2.10 -24.80
N ASP A 123 34.43 2.85 -25.68
CA ASP A 123 34.73 4.25 -25.48
C ASP A 123 33.55 5.17 -25.83
N GLU A 124 33.70 6.50 -25.68
CA GLU A 124 32.68 7.49 -26.03
C GLU A 124 32.21 7.43 -27.49
N ARG A 125 33.04 6.93 -28.39
CA ARG A 125 32.71 6.75 -29.80
C ARG A 125 32.07 5.39 -30.07
N GLN A 126 31.72 4.66 -29.01
CA GLN A 126 31.24 3.29 -29.07
C GLN A 126 32.22 2.30 -29.73
N ALA A 127 33.51 2.67 -29.78
CA ALA A 127 34.54 1.77 -30.25
C ALA A 127 34.83 0.72 -29.17
N TRP A 128 34.91 -0.53 -29.57
CA TRP A 128 35.21 -1.66 -28.68
C TRP A 128 36.62 -1.49 -28.05
N VAL A 129 36.68 -1.66 -26.73
CA VAL A 129 37.91 -1.64 -25.96
C VAL A 129 38.31 -3.06 -25.53
N CYS A 130 37.40 -3.74 -24.84
CA CYS A 130 37.57 -5.14 -24.39
C CYS A 130 36.24 -5.82 -24.06
N GLU A 131 36.30 -7.11 -23.95
CA GLU A 131 35.17 -7.95 -23.59
C GLU A 131 35.54 -8.93 -22.48
N GLY A 132 34.63 -9.18 -21.58
CA GLY A 132 34.75 -10.17 -20.51
C GLY A 132 33.48 -11.01 -20.39
N VAL A 133 33.55 -12.09 -19.63
CA VAL A 133 32.44 -13.03 -19.44
C VAL A 133 32.13 -13.22 -17.94
N VAL A 134 30.84 -13.13 -17.57
CA VAL A 134 30.34 -13.47 -16.25
C VAL A 134 29.46 -14.72 -16.36
N CYS A 135 29.81 -15.76 -15.60
CA CYS A 135 29.06 -17.00 -15.54
C CYS A 135 28.30 -17.09 -14.21
N PRO A 136 26.98 -16.82 -14.16
CA PRO A 136 26.20 -17.01 -12.95
C PRO A 136 26.18 -18.48 -12.51
N ARG A 137 26.33 -18.72 -11.22
CA ARG A 137 26.12 -20.07 -10.66
C ARG A 137 24.67 -20.18 -10.24
N TRP A 138 23.82 -20.54 -11.18
CA TRP A 138 22.42 -20.78 -10.93
C TRP A 138 22.20 -21.86 -9.88
N PRO A 139 21.34 -21.65 -8.87
CA PRO A 139 20.93 -22.71 -7.98
C PRO A 139 20.15 -23.78 -8.76
N ILE A 140 20.30 -25.02 -8.34
CA ILE A 140 19.50 -26.11 -8.89
C ILE A 140 18.08 -25.95 -8.34
N TYR A 141 17.12 -25.72 -9.22
CA TYR A 141 15.73 -25.68 -8.89
C TYR A 141 15.12 -27.08 -8.96
N VAL A 142 14.37 -27.43 -7.92
CA VAL A 142 13.57 -28.66 -7.87
C VAL A 142 12.11 -28.24 -7.88
N GLU A 143 11.38 -28.67 -8.88
CA GLU A 143 9.93 -28.42 -8.96
C GLU A 143 9.24 -29.04 -7.73
N GLY A 144 8.44 -28.23 -7.06
CA GLY A 144 7.72 -28.64 -5.86
C GLY A 144 6.25 -28.93 -6.14
N HIS A 145 5.51 -29.31 -5.09
CA HIS A 145 4.11 -29.72 -5.23
C HIS A 145 3.15 -28.93 -4.32
N ASP A 146 3.67 -28.11 -3.42
CA ASP A 146 2.86 -27.42 -2.44
C ASP A 146 2.08 -26.25 -3.08
N ALA A 147 0.84 -26.10 -2.69
CA ALA A 147 0.03 -24.96 -3.09
C ALA A 147 0.37 -23.74 -2.20
N PHE A 148 0.50 -22.57 -2.84
CA PHE A 148 0.66 -21.29 -2.18
C PHE A 148 -0.56 -20.41 -2.46
N THR A 149 -1.02 -19.73 -1.42
CA THR A 149 -2.08 -18.73 -1.55
C THR A 149 -1.55 -17.40 -1.00
N PHE A 150 -1.67 -16.34 -1.79
CA PHE A 150 -1.31 -14.99 -1.42
C PHE A 150 -2.56 -14.15 -1.25
N ALA A 151 -2.54 -13.24 -0.29
CA ALA A 151 -3.55 -12.19 -0.14
C ALA A 151 -2.86 -10.84 -0.23
N VAL A 152 -3.32 -9.98 -1.13
CA VAL A 152 -2.72 -8.67 -1.41
C VAL A 152 -3.73 -7.57 -1.14
N ASP A 153 -3.56 -6.89 -0.04
CA ASP A 153 -4.30 -5.66 0.27
C ASP A 153 -3.56 -4.46 -0.38
N PHE A 154 -3.90 -4.18 -1.63
CA PHE A 154 -3.44 -3.00 -2.37
C PHE A 154 -4.22 -1.78 -1.90
N GLY A 155 -3.81 -1.19 -0.77
CA GLY A 155 -4.47 -0.04 -0.17
C GLY A 155 -4.07 1.30 -0.81
N THR A 156 -4.79 2.36 -0.49
CA THR A 156 -4.51 3.72 -0.98
C THR A 156 -3.15 4.23 -0.50
N THR A 157 -2.84 4.02 0.77
CA THR A 157 -1.62 4.52 1.41
C THR A 157 -0.56 3.43 1.56
N ASN A 158 -0.96 2.23 1.95
CA ASN A 158 -0.06 1.10 2.21
C ASN A 158 -0.59 -0.17 1.56
N THR A 159 0.32 -0.97 1.03
CA THR A 159 0.06 -2.33 0.52
C THR A 159 0.58 -3.35 1.53
N HIS A 160 -0.21 -4.38 1.79
CA HIS A 160 0.19 -5.53 2.60
C HIS A 160 0.04 -6.83 1.82
N VAL A 161 0.94 -7.77 2.06
CA VAL A 161 0.90 -9.09 1.43
C VAL A 161 1.13 -10.16 2.50
N GLU A 162 0.19 -11.08 2.62
CA GLU A 162 0.33 -12.31 3.40
C GLU A 162 0.42 -13.51 2.47
N CYS A 163 1.12 -14.53 2.93
CA CYS A 163 1.32 -15.78 2.22
C CYS A 163 0.91 -16.95 3.11
N MET A 164 0.25 -17.93 2.52
CA MET A 164 -0.06 -19.21 3.17
C MET A 164 0.41 -20.36 2.29
N ARG A 165 1.32 -21.17 2.79
CA ARG A 165 1.70 -22.44 2.18
C ARG A 165 0.72 -23.53 2.64
N GLN A 166 0.45 -24.52 1.80
CA GLN A 166 -0.45 -25.62 2.09
C GLN A 166 -0.15 -26.26 3.46
N GLY A 167 -1.14 -26.30 4.35
CA GLY A 167 -1.02 -26.85 5.69
C GLY A 167 -0.35 -25.97 6.73
N GLN A 168 0.06 -24.74 6.38
CA GLN A 168 0.69 -23.78 7.29
C GLN A 168 -0.28 -22.63 7.64
N MET A 169 0.09 -21.83 8.63
CA MET A 169 -0.63 -20.61 8.98
C MET A 169 -0.19 -19.46 8.07
N PRO A 170 -1.06 -18.45 7.85
CA PRO A 170 -0.68 -17.24 7.14
C PRO A 170 0.48 -16.51 7.81
N GLU A 171 1.40 -16.00 7.02
CA GLU A 171 2.54 -15.18 7.45
C GLU A 171 2.74 -14.00 6.50
N PRO A 172 3.31 -12.87 6.94
CA PRO A 172 3.68 -11.79 6.04
C PRO A 172 4.62 -12.29 4.95
N LEU A 173 4.50 -11.73 3.74
CA LEU A 173 5.40 -12.10 2.65
C LEU A 173 6.85 -11.80 3.05
N ALA A 174 7.61 -12.86 3.24
CA ALA A 174 9.05 -12.82 3.44
C ALA A 174 9.71 -13.84 2.51
N ILE A 175 10.86 -13.51 1.96
CA ILE A 175 11.64 -14.40 1.11
C ILE A 175 12.95 -14.65 1.80
N ARG A 176 13.21 -15.90 2.17
CA ARG A 176 14.44 -16.30 2.83
C ARG A 176 15.60 -16.24 1.84
N SER A 177 16.70 -15.69 2.28
CA SER A 177 17.95 -15.64 1.52
C SER A 177 18.99 -16.48 2.24
N ASP A 178 18.99 -17.79 2.02
CA ASP A 178 20.05 -18.66 2.50
C ASP A 178 21.13 -18.89 1.42
N ALA A 179 22.17 -19.66 1.76
CA ALA A 179 23.30 -19.92 0.85
C ALA A 179 22.89 -20.72 -0.40
N LYS A 180 21.75 -21.41 -0.39
CA LYS A 180 21.28 -22.27 -1.49
C LYS A 180 20.18 -21.62 -2.31
N GLN A 181 19.38 -20.75 -1.67
CA GLN A 181 18.22 -20.11 -2.29
C GLN A 181 18.32 -18.61 -2.07
N ARG A 182 18.51 -17.84 -3.13
CA ARG A 182 18.66 -16.39 -3.08
C ARG A 182 17.60 -15.73 -3.92
N LEU A 183 16.98 -14.67 -3.38
CA LEU A 183 16.06 -13.82 -4.13
C LEU A 183 16.74 -13.21 -5.35
N LEU A 184 17.93 -12.66 -5.14
CA LEU A 184 18.76 -12.09 -6.19
C LEU A 184 20.24 -12.43 -5.99
N ALA A 185 20.99 -12.45 -7.09
CA ALA A 185 22.45 -12.50 -7.06
C ALA A 185 23.03 -11.14 -7.33
N THR A 186 24.10 -10.79 -6.64
CA THR A 186 24.82 -9.55 -6.79
C THR A 186 26.31 -9.83 -7.04
N LEU A 187 26.86 -9.18 -8.05
CA LEU A 187 28.28 -9.14 -8.34
C LEU A 187 28.78 -7.71 -8.14
N TYR A 188 29.84 -7.56 -7.37
CA TYR A 188 30.55 -6.29 -7.21
C TYR A 188 31.96 -6.41 -7.77
N ASN A 189 32.37 -5.40 -8.52
CA ASN A 189 33.74 -5.22 -8.97
C ASN A 189 34.21 -3.84 -8.51
N GLY A 190 35.03 -3.78 -7.47
CA GLY A 190 35.40 -2.55 -6.77
C GLY A 190 34.82 -2.42 -5.36
N GLU A 191 34.78 -1.23 -4.81
CA GLU A 191 34.18 -0.94 -3.49
C GLU A 191 32.65 -1.04 -3.55
N HIS A 192 32.08 -1.92 -2.75
CA HIS A 192 30.65 -2.24 -2.86
C HIS A 192 29.72 -1.31 -2.09
N ILE A 193 30.19 -0.49 -1.15
CA ILE A 193 29.36 0.35 -0.29
C ILE A 193 28.47 1.30 -1.11
N LEU A 194 29.05 1.99 -2.10
CA LEU A 194 28.31 2.93 -2.95
C LEU A 194 27.29 2.22 -3.84
N TYR A 195 27.62 1.04 -4.35
CA TYR A 195 26.70 0.25 -5.16
C TYR A 195 25.55 -0.29 -4.35
N ASP A 196 25.78 -0.69 -3.09
CA ASP A 196 24.73 -1.19 -2.20
C ASP A 196 23.62 -0.15 -1.98
N VAL A 197 24.00 1.13 -1.83
CA VAL A 197 23.02 2.22 -1.69
C VAL A 197 22.16 2.35 -2.93
N ILE A 198 22.75 2.39 -4.12
CA ILE A 198 22.01 2.50 -5.38
C ILE A 198 21.12 1.28 -5.60
N MET A 199 21.65 0.08 -5.40
CA MET A 199 20.92 -1.16 -5.64
C MET A 199 19.76 -1.35 -4.67
N LYS A 200 19.89 -0.95 -3.42
CA LYS A 200 18.80 -0.98 -2.44
C LYS A 200 17.68 0.00 -2.77
N GLN A 201 18.02 1.16 -3.31
CA GLN A 201 17.05 2.20 -3.62
C GLN A 201 16.31 1.96 -4.93
N GLU A 202 16.95 1.31 -5.90
CA GLU A 202 16.43 1.14 -7.25
C GLU A 202 16.03 -0.28 -7.61
N PHE A 203 16.30 -1.24 -6.74
CA PHE A 203 16.02 -2.63 -7.00
C PHE A 203 15.48 -3.33 -5.74
N LEU A 204 15.24 -4.63 -5.83
CA LEU A 204 14.76 -5.37 -4.68
C LEU A 204 15.84 -5.50 -3.60
N PRO A 205 15.48 -5.41 -2.32
CA PRO A 205 16.38 -5.77 -1.25
C PRO A 205 16.80 -7.23 -1.36
N LYS A 206 18.02 -7.58 -0.93
CA LYS A 206 18.52 -8.96 -0.94
C LYS A 206 17.64 -9.92 -0.13
N ASN A 207 16.99 -9.39 0.87
CA ASN A 207 16.09 -10.10 1.76
C ASN A 207 14.83 -9.29 2.03
N ILE A 208 13.66 -9.89 1.86
CA ILE A 208 12.38 -9.32 2.22
C ILE A 208 11.96 -9.99 3.53
N GLY A 209 12.02 -9.23 4.63
CA GLY A 209 11.77 -9.71 5.99
C GLY A 209 11.60 -8.52 6.93
N ASP A 210 12.13 -8.61 8.14
CA ASP A 210 11.92 -7.61 9.19
C ASP A 210 12.37 -6.19 8.81
N ASP A 211 13.46 -6.07 8.06
CA ASP A 211 13.97 -4.75 7.61
C ASP A 211 13.22 -4.18 6.41
N TYR A 212 12.80 -5.04 5.49
CA TYR A 212 12.15 -4.68 4.22
C TYR A 212 10.85 -5.47 4.03
N GLY A 213 10.08 -5.63 5.10
CA GLY A 213 8.83 -6.39 5.10
C GLY A 213 7.62 -5.55 4.71
N PHE A 214 6.48 -6.23 4.56
CA PHE A 214 5.18 -5.59 4.44
C PHE A 214 4.56 -5.31 5.82
N PRO A 215 3.74 -4.24 5.97
CA PRO A 215 3.23 -3.34 4.92
C PRO A 215 4.27 -2.37 4.38
N GLN A 216 4.16 -2.05 3.08
CA GLN A 216 4.94 -1.03 2.39
C GLN A 216 4.02 0.10 1.91
N ARG A 217 4.58 1.29 1.68
CA ARG A 217 3.83 2.39 1.07
C ARG A 217 3.38 2.01 -0.34
N THR A 218 2.14 2.35 -0.69
CA THR A 218 1.60 2.17 -2.05
C THR A 218 2.08 3.30 -2.95
N VAL A 219 3.37 3.27 -3.27
CA VAL A 219 4.04 4.27 -4.10
C VAL A 219 5.01 3.58 -5.07
N LEU A 220 5.31 4.23 -6.18
CA LEU A 220 6.38 3.84 -7.08
C LEU A 220 7.51 4.87 -7.07
N SER A 221 8.74 4.38 -7.10
CA SER A 221 9.91 5.19 -7.44
C SER A 221 10.15 5.09 -8.93
N GLU A 222 10.21 6.24 -9.61
CA GLU A 222 10.57 6.34 -11.02
C GLU A 222 11.60 7.47 -11.21
N THR A 223 12.35 7.46 -12.30
CA THR A 223 13.24 8.59 -12.57
C THR A 223 12.42 9.86 -12.84
N ASP A 224 12.89 11.00 -12.38
CA ASP A 224 12.29 12.32 -12.62
C ASP A 224 12.18 12.70 -14.11
N ARG A 225 12.92 11.99 -14.97
CA ARG A 225 12.93 12.17 -16.43
C ARG A 225 11.98 11.23 -17.18
N LEU A 226 11.34 10.30 -16.48
CA LEU A 226 10.40 9.40 -17.13
C LEU A 226 9.12 10.14 -17.50
N ASP A 227 8.83 10.24 -18.78
CA ASP A 227 7.54 10.67 -19.27
C ASP A 227 6.63 9.45 -19.45
N ALA A 228 5.88 9.15 -18.40
CA ALA A 228 5.02 7.99 -18.36
C ALA A 228 3.85 8.06 -19.36
N GLU A 229 3.52 9.24 -19.89
CA GLU A 229 2.49 9.38 -20.94
C GLU A 229 2.98 8.87 -22.28
N ASN A 230 4.23 9.11 -22.60
CA ASN A 230 4.84 8.73 -23.87
C ASN A 230 5.48 7.34 -23.89
N VAL A 231 5.51 6.63 -22.75
CA VAL A 231 5.99 5.25 -22.69
C VAL A 231 4.82 4.31 -22.95
N ASP A 232 4.93 3.43 -23.95
CA ASP A 232 3.85 2.48 -24.28
C ASP A 232 3.53 1.55 -23.12
N GLU A 233 4.56 1.04 -22.43
CA GLU A 233 4.44 0.17 -21.27
C GLU A 233 5.56 0.47 -20.25
N MET A 234 5.20 0.67 -18.99
CA MET A 234 6.18 0.78 -17.90
C MET A 234 6.66 -0.62 -17.50
N VAL A 235 7.96 -0.79 -17.49
CA VAL A 235 8.60 -2.04 -17.09
C VAL A 235 8.91 -2.01 -15.60
N ALA A 236 8.32 -2.92 -14.85
CA ALA A 236 8.63 -3.11 -13.44
C ALA A 236 10.13 -3.40 -13.26
N LEU A 237 10.74 -2.83 -12.24
CA LEU A 237 12.18 -2.90 -11.92
C LEU A 237 13.11 -2.22 -12.94
N GLY A 238 12.60 -1.79 -14.07
CA GLY A 238 13.37 -1.05 -15.07
C GLY A 238 13.00 0.44 -15.09
N ASP A 239 11.73 0.74 -15.35
CA ASP A 239 11.22 2.12 -15.40
C ASP A 239 10.77 2.60 -14.03
N ALA A 240 10.21 1.68 -13.24
CA ALA A 240 9.70 1.97 -11.90
C ALA A 240 9.82 0.74 -10.97
N ASN A 241 9.94 1.01 -9.68
CA ASN A 241 10.01 -0.04 -8.65
C ASN A 241 9.39 0.42 -7.32
N ILE A 242 9.06 -0.57 -6.49
CA ILE A 242 8.58 -0.33 -5.12
C ILE A 242 9.77 0.13 -4.27
N PRO A 243 9.74 1.34 -3.71
CA PRO A 243 10.85 1.85 -2.90
C PRO A 243 10.78 1.30 -1.47
N PHE A 244 11.24 0.08 -1.23
CA PHE A 244 11.22 -0.58 0.09
C PHE A 244 11.94 0.20 1.21
N THR A 245 12.80 1.14 0.84
CA THR A 245 13.57 1.98 1.78
C THR A 245 12.95 3.36 2.00
N TYR A 246 11.82 3.66 1.35
CA TYR A 246 11.27 5.02 1.23
C TYR A 246 11.16 5.80 2.54
N GLU A 247 10.75 5.20 3.63
CA GLU A 247 10.57 5.86 4.93
C GLU A 247 11.65 5.47 5.95
N LYS A 248 12.60 4.63 5.56
CA LYS A 248 13.66 4.12 6.44
C LYS A 248 15.02 4.71 6.11
N GLU A 249 15.25 4.98 4.84
CA GLU A 249 16.52 5.49 4.32
C GLU A 249 16.21 6.54 3.25
N SER A 250 17.15 7.43 2.98
CA SER A 250 17.03 8.41 1.90
C SER A 250 16.91 7.72 0.54
N ILE A 251 15.98 8.19 -0.29
CA ILE A 251 15.90 7.78 -1.69
C ILE A 251 16.95 8.55 -2.50
N GLY A 252 17.65 7.86 -3.40
CA GLY A 252 18.68 8.47 -4.25
C GLY A 252 18.15 9.65 -5.05
N TYR A 253 19.01 10.62 -5.25
CA TYR A 253 18.69 11.84 -6.01
C TYR A 253 18.25 11.52 -7.44
N GLY A 254 17.25 12.27 -7.94
CA GLY A 254 16.74 12.14 -9.30
C GLY A 254 15.64 11.09 -9.46
N ASN A 255 15.18 10.51 -8.36
CA ASN A 255 14.00 9.66 -8.34
C ASN A 255 12.78 10.44 -7.85
N ARG A 256 11.67 10.25 -8.55
CA ARG A 256 10.36 10.75 -8.17
C ARG A 256 9.55 9.62 -7.57
N VAL A 257 8.98 9.84 -6.39
CA VAL A 257 8.05 8.90 -5.77
C VAL A 257 6.62 9.31 -6.12
N VAL A 258 5.84 8.40 -6.69
CA VAL A 258 4.48 8.65 -7.16
C VAL A 258 3.48 7.91 -6.27
N PRO A 259 2.65 8.63 -5.52
CA PRO A 259 1.60 8.06 -4.67
C PRO A 259 0.25 7.95 -5.40
N ASN A 260 -0.80 7.59 -4.65
CA ASN A 260 -2.20 7.56 -5.11
C ASN A 260 -2.45 6.63 -6.31
N LEU A 261 -1.74 5.52 -6.36
CA LEU A 261 -1.82 4.58 -7.48
C LEU A 261 -3.23 3.98 -7.64
N LYS A 262 -3.93 3.72 -6.52
CA LYS A 262 -5.20 2.96 -6.52
C LYS A 262 -6.37 3.73 -7.15
N TRP A 263 -6.43 5.04 -6.97
CA TRP A 263 -7.61 5.85 -7.30
C TRP A 263 -7.53 6.66 -8.60
N SER A 264 -6.37 6.75 -9.21
CA SER A 264 -6.22 7.54 -10.42
C SER A 264 -6.76 6.83 -11.66
N THR A 265 -7.51 7.55 -12.46
CA THR A 265 -8.11 7.08 -13.72
C THR A 265 -7.25 7.41 -14.95
N GLU A 266 -6.14 8.11 -14.77
CA GLU A 266 -5.24 8.53 -15.84
C GLU A 266 -4.52 7.33 -16.48
N ILE A 267 -4.28 7.39 -17.79
CA ILE A 267 -3.58 6.34 -18.55
C ILE A 267 -2.19 6.07 -17.98
N ALA A 268 -1.44 7.14 -17.67
CA ALA A 268 -0.12 7.03 -17.07
C ALA A 268 -0.13 6.30 -15.73
N THR A 269 -1.15 6.55 -14.90
CA THR A 269 -1.31 5.87 -13.63
C THR A 269 -1.70 4.40 -13.78
N SER A 270 -2.50 4.04 -14.79
CA SER A 270 -2.79 2.63 -15.09
C SER A 270 -1.52 1.85 -15.43
N LYS A 271 -0.57 2.44 -16.17
CA LYS A 271 0.75 1.85 -16.47
C LYS A 271 1.57 1.67 -15.18
N ARG A 272 1.55 2.65 -14.28
CA ARG A 272 2.22 2.59 -12.97
C ARG A 272 1.63 1.50 -12.06
N VAL A 273 0.30 1.43 -11.96
CA VAL A 273 -0.38 0.37 -11.20
C VAL A 273 0.05 -1.00 -11.72
N ARG A 274 0.06 -1.19 -13.03
CA ARG A 274 0.48 -2.45 -13.62
C ARG A 274 1.94 -2.79 -13.30
N ALA A 275 2.86 -1.83 -13.38
CA ALA A 275 4.25 -2.03 -12.98
C ALA A 275 4.36 -2.43 -11.50
N TYR A 276 3.61 -1.77 -10.61
CA TYR A 276 3.55 -2.09 -9.19
C TYR A 276 3.06 -3.53 -8.94
N LEU A 277 1.92 -3.91 -9.55
CA LEU A 277 1.36 -5.25 -9.42
C LEU A 277 2.27 -6.33 -10.01
N THR A 278 2.97 -6.02 -11.11
CA THR A 278 3.94 -6.93 -11.73
C THR A 278 5.11 -7.20 -10.79
N GLU A 279 5.65 -6.18 -10.12
CA GLU A 279 6.73 -6.37 -9.15
C GLU A 279 6.28 -7.23 -7.97
N LEU A 280 5.08 -6.99 -7.41
CA LEU A 280 4.50 -7.85 -6.37
C LEU A 280 4.35 -9.30 -6.84
N ALA A 281 3.83 -9.50 -8.05
CA ALA A 281 3.65 -10.83 -8.62
C ALA A 281 4.97 -11.56 -8.83
N LEU A 282 6.04 -10.85 -9.25
CA LEU A 282 7.39 -11.40 -9.36
C LEU A 282 7.94 -11.88 -8.02
N LEU A 283 7.72 -11.12 -6.95
CA LEU A 283 8.09 -11.50 -5.59
C LEU A 283 7.36 -12.76 -5.15
N MET A 284 6.04 -12.79 -5.33
CA MET A 284 5.20 -13.94 -4.98
C MET A 284 5.62 -15.19 -5.73
N ARG A 285 5.79 -15.09 -7.06
CA ARG A 285 6.29 -16.22 -7.87
C ARG A 285 7.65 -16.73 -7.40
N THR A 286 8.55 -15.80 -7.11
CA THR A 286 9.90 -16.14 -6.65
C THR A 286 9.85 -16.91 -5.32
N LYS A 287 8.99 -16.49 -4.37
CA LYS A 287 8.76 -17.24 -3.14
C LYS A 287 8.27 -18.67 -3.42
N VAL A 288 7.29 -18.85 -4.30
CA VAL A 288 6.77 -20.17 -4.67
C VAL A 288 7.90 -21.06 -5.19
N LEU A 289 8.72 -20.55 -6.11
CA LEU A 289 9.82 -21.31 -6.70
C LEU A 289 10.91 -21.64 -5.68
N LEU A 290 11.35 -20.70 -4.88
CA LEU A 290 12.42 -20.91 -3.91
C LEU A 290 12.02 -21.84 -2.77
N GLU A 291 10.74 -21.92 -2.43
CA GLU A 291 10.24 -22.73 -1.32
C GLU A 291 9.59 -24.07 -1.77
N GLY A 292 9.78 -24.47 -3.03
CA GLY A 292 9.30 -25.75 -3.54
C GLY A 292 7.80 -25.83 -3.74
N GLY A 293 7.19 -24.74 -4.15
CA GLY A 293 5.77 -24.65 -4.52
C GLY A 293 5.52 -25.03 -5.97
N ASP A 294 4.25 -25.31 -6.26
CA ASP A 294 3.73 -25.53 -7.60
C ASP A 294 3.11 -24.23 -8.13
N ILE A 295 3.70 -23.69 -9.18
CA ILE A 295 3.23 -22.43 -9.80
C ILE A 295 1.76 -22.55 -10.25
N ARG A 296 1.35 -23.71 -10.79
CA ARG A 296 -0.03 -23.91 -11.29
C ARG A 296 -1.06 -24.05 -10.18
N LYS A 297 -0.64 -24.34 -8.94
CA LYS A 297 -1.50 -24.37 -7.75
C LYS A 297 -1.49 -23.05 -6.97
N THR A 298 -0.80 -22.04 -7.51
CA THR A 298 -0.76 -20.72 -6.87
C THR A 298 -2.11 -20.03 -6.98
N ARG A 299 -2.54 -19.44 -5.86
CA ARG A 299 -3.75 -18.63 -5.74
C ARG A 299 -3.40 -17.24 -5.27
N LEU A 300 -4.17 -16.24 -5.73
CA LEU A 300 -4.02 -14.84 -5.35
C LEU A 300 -5.38 -14.25 -5.01
N VAL A 301 -5.53 -13.78 -3.78
CA VAL A 301 -6.68 -13.00 -3.33
C VAL A 301 -6.31 -11.53 -3.38
N TRP A 302 -7.09 -10.71 -4.06
CA TRP A 302 -6.93 -9.27 -4.11
C TRP A 302 -8.19 -8.56 -3.60
N PHE A 303 -8.00 -7.38 -3.01
CA PHE A 303 -9.08 -6.66 -2.36
C PHE A 303 -9.44 -5.37 -3.08
N TYR A 304 -10.71 -4.99 -2.94
CA TYR A 304 -11.21 -3.71 -3.40
C TYR A 304 -12.16 -3.09 -2.36
N PRO A 305 -12.12 -1.74 -2.19
CA PRO A 305 -13.09 -1.05 -1.36
C PRO A 305 -14.43 -0.96 -2.07
N LEU A 306 -15.52 -1.04 -1.32
CA LEU A 306 -16.87 -0.95 -1.87
C LEU A 306 -17.19 0.41 -2.48
N ALA A 307 -16.49 1.48 -2.05
CA ALA A 307 -16.59 2.82 -2.64
C ALA A 307 -16.03 2.90 -4.07
N MET A 308 -15.29 1.88 -4.52
CA MET A 308 -14.74 1.86 -5.87
C MET A 308 -15.85 1.61 -6.89
N LYS A 309 -15.96 2.47 -7.93
CA LYS A 309 -16.92 2.28 -9.01
C LYS A 309 -16.72 0.94 -9.71
N VAL A 310 -17.80 0.27 -10.09
CA VAL A 310 -17.78 -1.06 -10.74
C VAL A 310 -16.84 -1.10 -11.95
N GLY A 311 -16.81 -0.03 -12.76
CA GLY A 311 -15.88 0.08 -13.88
C GLY A 311 -14.40 0.06 -13.48
N ASN A 312 -14.05 0.68 -12.34
CA ASN A 312 -12.68 0.70 -11.83
C ASN A 312 -12.31 -0.64 -11.18
N VAL A 313 -13.25 -1.31 -10.49
CA VAL A 313 -13.05 -2.69 -9.99
C VAL A 313 -12.74 -3.64 -11.16
N ARG A 314 -13.50 -3.55 -12.26
CA ARG A 314 -13.23 -4.36 -13.48
C ARG A 314 -11.86 -4.07 -14.05
N LYS A 315 -11.49 -2.78 -14.20
CA LYS A 315 -10.15 -2.40 -14.70
C LYS A 315 -9.02 -2.93 -13.82
N LEU A 316 -9.18 -2.86 -12.51
CA LEU A 316 -8.19 -3.39 -11.55
C LEU A 316 -8.13 -4.93 -11.66
N GLY A 317 -9.26 -5.60 -11.77
CA GLY A 317 -9.34 -7.05 -11.99
C GLY A 317 -8.67 -7.47 -13.29
N ASP A 318 -8.88 -6.73 -14.40
CA ASP A 318 -8.20 -6.98 -15.67
C ASP A 318 -6.69 -6.78 -15.57
N MET A 319 -6.23 -5.78 -14.81
CA MET A 319 -4.80 -5.57 -14.56
C MET A 319 -4.21 -6.75 -13.77
N TRP A 320 -4.89 -7.22 -12.73
CA TRP A 320 -4.49 -8.41 -11.97
C TRP A 320 -4.45 -9.66 -12.86
N ARG A 321 -5.47 -9.89 -13.68
CA ARG A 321 -5.53 -11.03 -14.59
C ARG A 321 -4.36 -11.04 -15.57
N LYS A 322 -4.09 -9.91 -16.23
CA LYS A 322 -2.96 -9.77 -17.15
C LYS A 322 -1.62 -9.96 -16.45
N THR A 323 -1.45 -9.34 -15.28
CA THR A 323 -0.23 -9.48 -14.48
C THR A 323 -0.01 -10.94 -14.04
N PHE A 324 -1.07 -11.61 -13.58
CA PHE A 324 -0.99 -13.01 -13.20
C PHE A 324 -0.58 -13.89 -14.38
N GLN A 325 -1.26 -13.74 -15.53
CA GLN A 325 -0.96 -14.50 -16.74
C GLN A 325 0.48 -14.32 -17.21
N GLU A 326 0.97 -13.08 -17.24
CA GLU A 326 2.32 -12.77 -17.70
C GLU A 326 3.40 -13.28 -16.73
N VAL A 327 3.18 -13.11 -15.43
CA VAL A 327 4.18 -13.47 -14.43
C VAL A 327 4.14 -14.96 -14.10
N PHE A 328 2.97 -15.56 -13.89
CA PHE A 328 2.85 -16.98 -13.55
C PHE A 328 2.84 -17.91 -14.78
N GLY A 329 2.60 -17.37 -15.97
CA GLY A 329 2.76 -18.08 -17.24
C GLY A 329 1.57 -18.93 -17.65
N PHE A 330 0.39 -18.72 -17.05
CA PHE A 330 -0.87 -19.36 -17.42
C PHE A 330 -2.06 -18.44 -17.15
N GLU A 331 -3.16 -18.64 -17.88
CA GLU A 331 -4.41 -17.90 -17.69
C GLU A 331 -5.05 -18.31 -16.36
N PRO A 332 -5.29 -17.38 -15.41
CA PRO A 332 -5.93 -17.70 -14.14
C PRO A 332 -7.44 -17.94 -14.35
N ASP A 333 -7.96 -18.93 -13.65
CA ASP A 333 -9.39 -19.09 -13.45
C ASP A 333 -9.85 -18.42 -12.14
N GLU A 334 -11.12 -18.56 -11.80
CA GLU A 334 -11.71 -18.01 -10.58
C GLU A 334 -11.17 -18.63 -9.28
N HIS A 335 -10.52 -19.78 -9.35
CA HIS A 335 -9.86 -20.42 -8.21
C HIS A 335 -8.44 -19.92 -8.01
N ASN A 336 -7.78 -19.47 -9.07
CA ASN A 336 -6.43 -18.91 -9.00
C ASN A 336 -6.43 -17.43 -8.66
N LEU A 337 -7.40 -16.65 -9.20
CA LEU A 337 -7.48 -15.20 -8.99
C LEU A 337 -8.83 -14.84 -8.38
N ILE A 338 -8.81 -14.55 -7.10
CA ILE A 338 -10.01 -14.36 -6.26
C ILE A 338 -10.12 -12.87 -5.91
N GLN A 339 -11.28 -12.28 -6.14
CA GLN A 339 -11.56 -10.91 -5.68
C GLN A 339 -12.41 -10.92 -4.43
N MET A 340 -12.14 -9.99 -3.49
CA MET A 340 -12.87 -9.89 -2.22
C MET A 340 -13.00 -8.43 -1.77
N PRO A 341 -14.15 -8.03 -1.20
CA PRO A 341 -14.28 -6.72 -0.56
C PRO A 341 -13.42 -6.61 0.71
N GLU A 342 -12.80 -5.46 0.94
CA GLU A 342 -11.92 -5.21 2.09
C GLU A 342 -12.65 -5.46 3.43
N SER A 343 -13.91 -5.06 3.57
CA SER A 343 -14.69 -5.16 4.82
C SER A 343 -15.15 -6.58 5.20
N VAL A 344 -15.14 -7.51 4.26
CA VAL A 344 -15.64 -8.88 4.48
C VAL A 344 -14.58 -9.77 5.14
N ALA A 345 -13.35 -9.65 4.71
CA ALA A 345 -12.25 -10.53 5.15
C ALA A 345 -11.96 -10.47 6.67
N PRO A 346 -11.97 -9.30 7.34
CA PRO A 346 -11.71 -9.22 8.79
C PRO A 346 -12.64 -10.04 9.66
N TYR A 347 -13.89 -10.20 9.27
CA TYR A 347 -14.85 -11.04 9.98
C TYR A 347 -14.37 -12.49 10.15
N TYR A 348 -13.80 -13.07 9.09
CA TYR A 348 -13.30 -14.45 9.12
C TYR A 348 -12.08 -14.62 10.02
N PHE A 349 -11.23 -13.58 10.11
CA PHE A 349 -10.12 -13.57 11.06
C PHE A 349 -10.62 -13.59 12.51
N TYR A 350 -11.49 -12.65 12.85
CA TYR A 350 -11.98 -12.51 14.22
C TYR A 350 -12.86 -13.68 14.64
N ARG A 351 -13.65 -14.25 13.73
CA ARG A 351 -14.48 -15.44 14.00
C ARG A 351 -13.66 -16.62 14.50
N GLY A 352 -12.40 -16.75 14.06
CA GLY A 352 -11.46 -17.77 14.53
C GLY A 352 -10.70 -17.39 15.82
N SER A 353 -10.87 -16.18 16.34
CA SER A 353 -10.13 -15.68 17.50
C SER A 353 -10.88 -15.88 18.82
N SER A 354 -10.12 -16.01 19.93
CA SER A 354 -10.68 -16.06 21.28
C SER A 354 -11.32 -14.76 21.76
N GLN A 355 -11.08 -13.65 21.03
CA GLN A 355 -11.67 -12.35 21.33
C GLN A 355 -13.13 -12.25 20.87
N PHE A 356 -13.53 -13.12 19.96
CA PHE A 356 -14.89 -13.16 19.42
C PHE A 356 -15.82 -13.93 20.35
N ARG A 357 -16.62 -13.18 21.12
CA ARG A 357 -17.63 -13.74 22.01
C ARG A 357 -18.99 -13.79 21.30
N GLY A 358 -19.24 -14.79 20.52
CA GLY A 358 -20.61 -15.02 20.09
C GLY A 358 -20.80 -15.13 18.57
N SER A 359 -20.70 -16.35 18.09
CA SER A 359 -21.23 -16.75 16.77
C SER A 359 -22.75 -16.55 16.65
N ALA A 360 -23.45 -16.27 17.76
CA ALA A 360 -24.89 -16.16 17.88
C ALA A 360 -25.40 -14.70 17.95
N SER A 361 -24.60 -13.71 17.56
CA SER A 361 -25.03 -12.30 17.60
C SER A 361 -24.69 -11.57 16.32
N THR A 362 -25.44 -10.51 16.05
CA THR A 362 -25.16 -9.58 14.94
C THR A 362 -23.83 -8.87 15.18
N VAL A 363 -23.04 -8.71 14.12
CA VAL A 363 -21.69 -8.11 14.14
C VAL A 363 -21.58 -7.09 13.02
N ALA A 364 -20.97 -5.94 13.32
CA ALA A 364 -20.52 -5.01 12.30
C ALA A 364 -18.97 -5.08 12.16
N SER A 365 -18.50 -5.31 10.96
CA SER A 365 -17.07 -5.24 10.59
C SER A 365 -16.82 -3.95 9.84
N ILE A 366 -15.91 -3.12 10.34
CA ILE A 366 -15.59 -1.79 9.80
C ILE A 366 -14.12 -1.76 9.43
N ASP A 367 -13.84 -1.62 8.14
CA ASP A 367 -12.48 -1.36 7.64
C ASP A 367 -12.29 0.15 7.48
N ILE A 368 -11.42 0.76 8.29
CA ILE A 368 -11.09 2.17 8.18
C ILE A 368 -9.80 2.30 7.35
N GLY A 369 -9.96 2.74 6.10
CA GLY A 369 -8.84 3.06 5.23
C GLY A 369 -8.31 4.49 5.42
N GLY A 370 -7.54 4.97 4.42
CA GLY A 370 -7.17 6.38 4.33
C GLY A 370 -8.33 7.23 3.84
N GLY A 371 -8.92 6.89 2.69
CA GLY A 371 -9.95 7.69 2.01
C GLY A 371 -11.39 7.25 2.23
N SER A 372 -11.64 5.97 2.52
CA SER A 372 -12.96 5.40 2.73
C SER A 372 -13.01 4.46 3.92
N SER A 373 -14.20 4.33 4.51
CA SER A 373 -14.52 3.26 5.45
C SER A 373 -15.54 2.33 4.82
N ASP A 374 -15.27 1.04 4.91
CA ASP A 374 -16.13 -0.01 4.40
C ASP A 374 -16.75 -0.78 5.55
N VAL A 375 -18.07 -1.04 5.49
CA VAL A 375 -18.81 -1.71 6.56
C VAL A 375 -19.50 -2.94 6.02
N ALA A 376 -19.31 -4.06 6.71
CA ALA A 376 -20.05 -5.30 6.50
C ALA A 376 -20.83 -5.66 7.76
N VAL A 377 -22.14 -5.89 7.63
CA VAL A 377 -22.99 -6.36 8.74
C VAL A 377 -23.30 -7.82 8.52
N PHE A 378 -23.05 -8.62 9.54
CA PHE A 378 -23.34 -10.05 9.60
C PHE A 378 -24.40 -10.30 10.66
N GLU A 379 -25.52 -10.91 10.27
CA GLU A 379 -26.53 -11.37 11.23
C GLU A 379 -26.04 -12.57 12.03
N SER A 380 -26.74 -12.85 13.11
CA SER A 380 -26.47 -14.01 13.97
C SER A 380 -26.31 -15.30 13.15
N ASN A 381 -25.17 -15.99 13.35
CA ASN A 381 -24.81 -17.24 12.65
C ASN A 381 -24.65 -17.13 11.13
N ALA A 382 -24.72 -15.93 10.55
CA ALA A 382 -24.48 -15.74 9.12
C ALA A 382 -23.03 -16.04 8.75
N GLN A 383 -22.83 -16.64 7.59
CA GLN A 383 -21.52 -16.87 7.00
C GLN A 383 -21.20 -15.81 5.92
N GLN A 384 -22.22 -15.09 5.48
CA GLN A 384 -22.13 -14.02 4.49
C GLN A 384 -22.63 -12.72 5.09
N PRO A 385 -22.10 -11.57 4.65
CA PRO A 385 -22.65 -10.29 5.06
C PRO A 385 -24.07 -10.11 4.51
N THR A 386 -24.96 -9.58 5.35
CA THR A 386 -26.32 -9.23 4.94
C THR A 386 -26.37 -7.84 4.33
N ILE A 387 -25.49 -6.93 4.79
CA ILE A 387 -25.30 -5.59 4.21
C ILE A 387 -23.83 -5.31 4.00
N LEU A 388 -23.56 -4.66 2.88
CA LEU A 388 -22.29 -4.03 2.55
C LEU A 388 -22.54 -2.55 2.26
N THR A 389 -21.77 -1.67 2.89
CA THR A 389 -21.80 -0.23 2.60
C THR A 389 -20.40 0.36 2.66
N SER A 390 -20.21 1.46 1.95
CA SER A 390 -18.95 2.20 1.92
C SER A 390 -19.22 3.69 1.84
N PHE A 391 -18.37 4.47 2.49
CA PHE A 391 -18.48 5.92 2.48
C PHE A 391 -17.11 6.58 2.65
N ARG A 392 -16.98 7.81 2.12
CA ARG A 392 -15.75 8.62 2.16
C ARG A 392 -15.57 9.31 3.52
N PHE A 393 -15.56 8.52 4.59
CA PHE A 393 -15.34 9.01 5.94
C PHE A 393 -14.34 8.10 6.65
N ALA A 394 -13.06 8.46 6.58
CA ALA A 394 -11.94 7.64 7.05
C ALA A 394 -10.81 8.52 7.57
N ALA A 395 -9.59 7.99 7.77
CA ALA A 395 -8.49 8.71 8.42
C ALA A 395 -8.13 10.04 7.73
N ASN A 396 -8.28 10.16 6.41
CA ASN A 396 -7.99 11.41 5.69
C ASN A 396 -8.97 12.56 6.01
N VAL A 397 -10.10 12.28 6.65
CA VAL A 397 -10.98 13.34 7.20
C VAL A 397 -10.23 14.17 8.24
N LEU A 398 -9.37 13.53 9.03
CA LEU A 398 -8.58 14.18 10.07
C LEU A 398 -7.22 14.66 9.54
N PHE A 399 -6.60 13.90 8.64
CA PHE A 399 -5.21 14.08 8.24
C PHE A 399 -5.00 14.55 6.80
N GLY A 400 -6.08 14.66 6.02
CA GLY A 400 -6.03 15.09 4.61
C GLY A 400 -6.44 16.54 4.41
N ASP A 401 -6.55 16.94 3.15
CA ASP A 401 -6.88 18.31 2.73
C ASP A 401 -8.41 18.54 2.57
N GLY A 402 -9.24 17.58 3.03
CA GLY A 402 -10.70 17.69 2.93
C GLY A 402 -11.18 17.72 1.47
N PHE A 403 -12.00 18.72 1.13
CA PHE A 403 -12.50 18.97 -0.22
C PHE A 403 -11.68 20.03 -0.98
N SER A 404 -10.40 20.24 -0.65
CA SER A 404 -9.53 21.18 -1.35
C SER A 404 -8.85 20.51 -2.55
N GLU A 405 -8.83 21.24 -3.67
CA GLU A 405 -8.17 20.80 -4.90
C GLU A 405 -6.78 21.43 -5.10
N VAL A 406 -6.45 22.44 -4.31
CA VAL A 406 -5.22 23.22 -4.51
C VAL A 406 -4.07 22.52 -3.80
N PRO A 407 -3.15 21.86 -4.53
CA PRO A 407 -1.91 21.39 -3.93
C PRO A 407 -1.19 22.62 -3.37
N HIS A 408 -0.77 22.58 -2.12
CA HIS A 408 -0.01 23.62 -1.42
C HIS A 408 -0.74 24.88 -0.96
N GLY A 409 -2.01 25.10 -1.32
CA GLY A 409 -2.77 26.30 -0.91
C GLY A 409 -3.43 26.17 0.44
N ASP A 410 -3.91 24.98 0.75
CA ASP A 410 -4.74 24.68 1.92
C ASP A 410 -4.22 23.46 2.69
N THR A 411 -3.01 23.58 3.22
CA THR A 411 -2.44 22.53 4.08
C THR A 411 -3.34 22.29 5.29
N ASN A 412 -3.53 21.04 5.68
CA ASN A 412 -4.30 20.68 6.86
C ASN A 412 -3.75 21.42 8.09
N PRO A 413 -4.57 22.18 8.85
CA PRO A 413 -4.09 22.99 9.98
C PRO A 413 -3.36 22.18 11.07
N MET A 414 -3.71 20.91 11.25
CA MET A 414 -3.01 20.00 12.16
C MET A 414 -1.55 19.80 11.74
N LEU A 415 -1.28 19.67 10.42
CA LEU A 415 0.08 19.53 9.91
C LEU A 415 0.95 20.74 10.21
N VAL A 416 0.44 21.94 10.01
CA VAL A 416 1.21 23.17 10.26
C VAL A 416 1.80 23.18 11.67
N LYS A 417 0.99 22.78 12.65
CA LYS A 417 1.42 22.71 14.06
C LYS A 417 2.50 21.66 14.30
N TYR A 418 2.36 20.47 13.73
CA TYR A 418 3.24 19.34 14.04
C TYR A 418 4.47 19.25 13.14
N VAL A 419 4.43 19.75 11.91
CA VAL A 419 5.62 19.85 11.04
C VAL A 419 6.70 20.68 11.73
N ASP A 420 6.36 21.85 12.30
CA ASP A 420 7.32 22.69 13.04
C ASP A 420 7.87 22.00 14.29
N TYR A 421 7.07 21.17 14.94
CA TYR A 421 7.54 20.36 16.07
C TYR A 421 8.61 19.34 15.62
N PHE A 422 8.35 18.58 14.57
CA PHE A 422 9.29 17.58 14.06
C PHE A 422 10.55 18.21 13.47
N ARG A 423 10.45 19.34 12.76
CA ARG A 423 11.62 20.08 12.25
C ARG A 423 12.57 20.44 13.40
N ARG A 424 12.05 21.00 14.49
CA ARG A 424 12.88 21.33 15.66
C ARG A 424 13.57 20.11 16.27
N LEU A 425 12.94 18.95 16.22
CA LEU A 425 13.57 17.71 16.69
C LEU A 425 14.67 17.24 15.74
N PHE A 426 14.46 17.35 14.43
CA PHE A 426 15.47 16.97 13.42
C PHE A 426 16.67 17.92 13.45
N ASP A 427 16.43 19.23 13.55
CA ASP A 427 17.46 20.27 13.62
C ASP A 427 18.31 20.18 14.91
N ALA A 428 17.81 19.55 15.97
CA ALA A 428 18.54 19.39 17.21
C ALA A 428 19.78 18.49 17.11
N ASP A 429 19.82 17.59 16.11
CA ASP A 429 20.97 16.70 15.82
C ASP A 429 20.97 16.41 14.33
N ASP A 430 21.49 17.35 13.54
CA ASP A 430 21.49 17.27 12.06
C ASP A 430 22.37 16.12 11.55
N ASP A 431 23.44 15.78 12.23
CA ASP A 431 24.28 14.62 11.87
C ASP A 431 23.50 13.30 11.92
N ARG A 432 22.51 13.24 12.81
CA ARG A 432 21.68 12.04 13.02
C ARG A 432 20.38 12.06 12.26
N TYR A 433 19.73 13.20 12.16
CA TYR A 433 18.36 13.33 11.65
C TYR A 433 18.24 14.19 10.39
N GLY A 434 19.34 14.70 9.84
CA GLY A 434 19.32 15.56 8.65
C GLY A 434 18.69 14.91 7.43
N GLU A 435 18.84 13.58 7.27
CA GLU A 435 18.13 12.83 6.21
C GLU A 435 16.61 12.88 6.36
N LEU A 436 16.09 12.79 7.60
CA LEU A 436 14.65 12.88 7.87
C LEU A 436 14.11 14.28 7.56
N ASN A 437 14.90 15.33 7.84
CA ASN A 437 14.54 16.69 7.49
C ASN A 437 14.48 16.87 5.98
N GLY A 438 15.47 16.34 5.24
CA GLY A 438 15.47 16.32 3.78
C GLY A 438 14.27 15.58 3.17
N ILE A 439 13.88 14.43 3.73
CA ILE A 439 12.69 13.69 3.29
C ILE A 439 11.42 14.51 3.55
N LEU A 440 11.32 15.14 4.73
CA LEU A 440 10.17 15.99 5.07
C LEU A 440 10.03 17.17 4.09
N ASP A 441 11.14 17.83 3.75
CA ASP A 441 11.15 18.92 2.77
C ASP A 441 10.69 18.47 1.37
N ASP A 442 11.19 17.34 0.91
CA ASP A 442 10.81 16.77 -0.38
C ASP A 442 9.31 16.40 -0.43
N ILE A 443 8.80 15.82 0.65
CA ILE A 443 7.39 15.45 0.76
C ILE A 443 6.53 16.71 0.82
N MET A 444 6.89 17.70 1.61
CA MET A 444 6.13 18.95 1.74
C MET A 444 6.08 19.74 0.44
N ALA A 445 7.14 19.71 -0.36
CA ALA A 445 7.18 20.43 -1.64
C ALA A 445 6.27 19.83 -2.72
N LYS A 446 5.88 18.55 -2.60
CA LYS A 446 5.30 17.78 -3.72
C LYS A 446 4.02 17.01 -3.37
N ARG A 447 3.60 16.98 -2.09
CA ARG A 447 2.61 16.01 -1.60
C ARG A 447 1.42 16.64 -0.90
N LYS A 448 0.38 15.82 -0.77
CA LYS A 448 -0.82 16.13 0.00
C LYS A 448 -0.60 15.91 1.50
N SER A 449 -1.46 16.52 2.32
CA SER A 449 -1.38 16.44 3.76
C SER A 449 -1.41 15.00 4.30
N GLU A 450 -2.18 14.10 3.69
CA GLU A 450 -2.22 12.70 4.09
C GLU A 450 -0.87 11.98 3.93
N ASP A 451 -0.08 12.32 2.91
CA ASP A 451 1.25 11.75 2.71
C ASP A 451 2.25 12.24 3.75
N ILE A 452 2.17 13.54 4.09
CA ILE A 452 3.02 14.14 5.13
C ILE A 452 2.69 13.54 6.49
N ASN A 453 1.40 13.44 6.84
CA ASN A 453 0.97 12.79 8.07
C ASN A 453 1.42 11.33 8.16
N ALA A 454 1.33 10.57 7.06
CA ALA A 454 1.80 9.20 7.02
C ALA A 454 3.31 9.11 7.28
N PHE A 455 4.11 10.02 6.74
CA PHE A 455 5.53 10.12 7.06
C PHE A 455 5.74 10.41 8.55
N LEU A 456 5.06 11.39 9.13
CA LEU A 456 5.20 11.73 10.56
C LEU A 456 4.85 10.54 11.48
N PHE A 457 3.83 9.74 11.12
CA PHE A 457 3.51 8.51 11.85
C PHE A 457 4.61 7.44 11.74
N SER A 458 5.39 7.44 10.66
CA SER A 458 6.44 6.45 10.43
C SER A 458 7.78 6.81 11.09
N VAL A 459 8.03 8.08 11.39
CA VAL A 459 9.30 8.60 11.90
C VAL A 459 9.81 7.84 13.12
N VAL A 460 8.94 7.49 14.07
CA VAL A 460 9.30 6.74 15.27
C VAL A 460 9.95 5.39 14.99
N ASN A 461 9.63 4.79 13.83
CA ASN A 461 10.16 3.50 13.40
C ASN A 461 11.47 3.62 12.60
N ASN A 462 11.92 4.84 12.31
CA ASN A 462 13.18 5.05 11.61
C ASN A 462 14.38 4.59 12.46
N LYS A 463 15.38 3.97 11.82
CA LYS A 463 16.58 3.45 12.51
C LYS A 463 17.34 4.54 13.25
N ALA A 464 17.42 5.75 12.70
CA ALA A 464 18.09 6.88 13.36
C ALA A 464 17.37 7.32 14.64
N VAL A 465 16.05 7.17 14.68
CA VAL A 465 15.20 7.53 15.83
C VAL A 465 15.19 6.42 16.89
N GLY A 466 15.20 5.14 16.45
CA GLY A 466 15.33 4.00 17.34
C GLY A 466 14.16 3.80 18.31
N GLY A 467 12.94 4.17 17.93
CA GLY A 467 11.74 3.99 18.75
C GLY A 467 11.61 5.01 19.89
N ASN A 468 12.30 6.15 19.82
CA ASN A 468 12.20 7.19 20.83
C ASN A 468 10.81 7.87 20.79
N ASP A 469 10.08 7.81 21.90
CA ASP A 469 8.70 8.31 22.04
C ASP A 469 8.55 9.81 21.78
N VAL A 470 9.62 10.60 21.89
CA VAL A 470 9.61 12.03 21.53
C VAL A 470 9.22 12.22 20.06
N PHE A 471 9.58 11.27 19.19
CA PHE A 471 9.24 11.26 17.78
C PHE A 471 7.92 10.53 17.47
N SER A 472 7.16 10.10 18.48
CA SER A 472 5.87 9.45 18.28
C SER A 472 4.77 10.46 18.03
N TYR A 473 4.38 10.63 16.77
CA TYR A 473 3.28 11.51 16.38
C TYR A 473 1.96 11.10 17.04
N ASN A 474 1.71 9.80 17.13
CA ASN A 474 0.52 9.26 17.80
C ASN A 474 0.43 9.69 19.27
N LEU A 475 1.54 9.63 20.02
CA LEU A 475 1.58 10.09 21.41
C LEU A 475 1.33 11.60 21.51
N ARG A 476 1.92 12.40 20.61
CA ARG A 476 1.69 13.86 20.61
C ARG A 476 0.23 14.22 20.37
N LEU A 477 -0.41 13.55 19.43
CA LEU A 477 -1.85 13.74 19.16
C LEU A 477 -2.73 13.28 20.34
N ASN A 478 -2.36 12.18 20.99
CA ASN A 478 -3.09 11.67 22.16
C ASN A 478 -3.01 12.62 23.36
N GLU A 479 -1.89 13.29 23.54
CA GLU A 479 -1.67 14.26 24.61
C GLU A 479 -2.30 15.65 24.33
N ASP A 480 -2.72 15.90 23.09
CA ASP A 480 -3.35 17.18 22.73
C ASP A 480 -4.83 17.21 23.10
N GLY A 481 -5.12 17.58 24.33
CA GLY A 481 -6.48 17.67 24.86
C GLY A 481 -7.41 18.60 24.08
N ARG A 482 -6.86 19.55 23.32
CA ARG A 482 -7.66 20.48 22.49
C ARG A 482 -8.25 19.75 21.28
N LEU A 483 -7.46 18.97 20.57
CA LEU A 483 -7.91 18.23 19.39
C LEU A 483 -8.63 16.93 19.76
N LYS A 484 -8.53 16.46 20.98
CA LYS A 484 -9.11 15.20 21.46
C LYS A 484 -10.60 15.08 21.14
N VAL A 485 -11.36 16.17 21.32
CA VAL A 485 -12.80 16.17 21.02
C VAL A 485 -13.10 15.90 19.53
N VAL A 486 -12.22 16.33 18.61
CA VAL A 486 -12.37 16.09 17.18
C VAL A 486 -12.20 14.61 16.84
N PHE A 487 -11.25 13.93 17.48
CA PHE A 487 -11.05 12.48 17.30
C PHE A 487 -12.24 11.69 17.85
N ILE A 488 -12.76 12.08 19.02
CA ILE A 488 -13.97 11.45 19.60
C ILE A 488 -15.18 11.70 18.69
N TYR A 489 -15.32 12.90 18.15
CA TYR A 489 -16.40 13.26 17.21
C TYR A 489 -16.33 12.44 15.92
N PHE A 490 -15.15 12.28 15.33
CA PHE A 490 -14.94 11.41 14.18
C PHE A 490 -15.41 9.97 14.48
N TYR A 491 -14.97 9.41 15.59
CA TYR A 491 -15.37 8.06 16.00
C TYR A 491 -16.87 7.95 16.24
N ALA A 492 -17.44 8.90 16.96
CA ALA A 492 -18.88 8.92 17.26
C ALA A 492 -19.72 9.04 15.98
N ALA A 493 -19.31 9.84 15.00
CA ALA A 493 -20.01 9.97 13.72
C ALA A 493 -20.07 8.64 12.97
N LEU A 494 -18.94 7.92 12.94
CA LEU A 494 -18.83 6.61 12.31
C LEU A 494 -19.78 5.59 12.97
N ILE A 495 -19.71 5.46 14.31
CA ILE A 495 -20.54 4.52 15.06
C ILE A 495 -22.03 4.90 15.01
N TYR A 496 -22.34 6.20 15.09
CA TYR A 496 -23.72 6.68 14.99
C TYR A 496 -24.35 6.32 13.64
N TYR A 497 -23.62 6.54 12.55
CA TYR A 497 -24.09 6.19 11.21
C TYR A 497 -24.37 4.69 11.10
N VAL A 498 -23.43 3.85 11.55
CA VAL A 498 -23.58 2.38 11.52
C VAL A 498 -24.77 1.94 12.39
N ALA A 499 -24.92 2.52 13.58
CA ALA A 499 -26.05 2.21 14.47
C ALA A 499 -27.41 2.60 13.82
N ARG A 500 -27.49 3.78 13.20
CA ARG A 500 -28.69 4.23 12.47
C ARG A 500 -29.01 3.35 11.27
N LEU A 501 -27.99 2.98 10.49
CA LEU A 501 -28.13 2.06 9.37
C LEU A 501 -28.71 0.72 9.81
N MET A 502 -28.13 0.12 10.85
CA MET A 502 -28.55 -1.19 11.37
C MET A 502 -29.98 -1.12 11.95
N HIS A 503 -30.27 -0.09 12.74
CA HIS A 503 -31.60 0.14 13.31
C HIS A 503 -32.67 0.37 12.21
N HIS A 504 -32.36 1.17 11.19
CA HIS A 504 -33.26 1.42 10.06
C HIS A 504 -33.58 0.15 9.27
N ARG A 505 -32.66 -0.78 9.20
CA ARG A 505 -32.82 -2.09 8.54
C ARG A 505 -33.35 -3.18 9.47
N HIS A 506 -33.75 -2.83 10.69
CA HIS A 506 -34.29 -3.73 11.70
C HIS A 506 -33.37 -4.88 12.12
N PHE A 507 -32.06 -4.68 12.05
CA PHE A 507 -31.11 -5.64 12.59
C PHE A 507 -31.09 -5.59 14.12
N ASP A 508 -30.82 -6.74 14.73
CA ASP A 508 -30.54 -6.80 16.15
C ASP A 508 -29.33 -5.94 16.51
N LYS A 509 -29.37 -5.32 17.68
CA LYS A 509 -28.24 -4.53 18.23
C LYS A 509 -26.99 -5.38 18.31
N PRO A 510 -25.86 -4.93 17.71
CA PRO A 510 -24.65 -5.75 17.62
C PRO A 510 -24.00 -5.92 18.99
N ARG A 511 -23.49 -7.10 19.29
CA ARG A 511 -22.66 -7.33 20.48
C ARG A 511 -21.21 -7.00 20.28
N SER A 512 -20.78 -6.91 19.05
CA SER A 512 -19.40 -6.56 18.71
C SER A 512 -19.33 -5.69 17.48
N VAL A 513 -18.42 -4.73 17.52
CA VAL A 513 -17.94 -4.00 16.35
C VAL A 513 -16.46 -4.30 16.16
N MET A 514 -16.10 -4.74 14.97
CA MET A 514 -14.73 -5.11 14.61
C MET A 514 -14.13 -4.03 13.77
N PHE A 515 -12.86 -3.68 14.05
CA PHE A 515 -12.11 -2.71 13.27
C PHE A 515 -10.90 -3.33 12.59
N SER A 516 -10.68 -2.92 11.36
CA SER A 516 -9.50 -3.24 10.53
C SER A 516 -9.05 -2.03 9.73
N GLY A 517 -8.04 -2.22 8.88
CA GLY A 517 -7.46 -1.16 8.07
C GLY A 517 -6.48 -0.25 8.82
N THR A 518 -5.55 0.36 8.08
CA THR A 518 -4.52 1.24 8.69
C THR A 518 -5.09 2.50 9.32
N GLY A 519 -6.20 3.02 8.81
CA GLY A 519 -6.90 4.17 9.38
C GLY A 519 -7.47 3.88 10.78
N SER A 520 -7.71 2.62 11.15
CA SER A 520 -8.16 2.26 12.50
C SER A 520 -7.16 2.63 13.60
N LYS A 521 -5.88 2.88 13.27
CA LYS A 521 -4.88 3.40 14.22
C LYS A 521 -5.26 4.76 14.82
N VAL A 522 -6.11 5.54 14.15
CA VAL A 522 -6.70 6.77 14.68
C VAL A 522 -7.46 6.52 15.99
N LEU A 523 -8.03 5.34 16.15
CA LEU A 523 -8.79 4.97 17.35
C LEU A 523 -7.93 4.92 18.60
N ASP A 524 -6.61 4.71 18.47
CA ASP A 524 -5.67 4.80 19.60
C ASP A 524 -5.55 6.22 20.14
N ILE A 525 -5.82 7.24 19.31
CA ILE A 525 -5.86 8.64 19.74
C ILE A 525 -7.16 8.93 20.48
N VAL A 526 -8.28 8.30 20.10
CA VAL A 526 -9.57 8.42 20.79
C VAL A 526 -9.45 7.91 22.23
N GLY A 527 -8.88 6.71 22.41
CA GLY A 527 -8.73 6.14 23.75
C GLY A 527 -8.38 4.66 23.76
N GLY A 528 -8.33 4.08 24.95
CA GLY A 528 -8.16 2.66 25.15
C GLY A 528 -9.39 1.84 24.72
N LYS A 529 -9.26 0.50 24.72
CA LYS A 529 -10.38 -0.39 24.39
C LYS A 529 -11.66 -0.08 25.19
N ARG A 530 -11.51 0.14 26.50
CA ARG A 530 -12.64 0.45 27.39
C ARG A 530 -13.35 1.76 27.03
N ASP A 531 -12.61 2.73 26.51
CA ASP A 531 -13.16 4.01 26.11
C ASP A 531 -13.95 3.87 24.82
N LEU A 532 -13.43 3.10 23.87
CA LEU A 532 -14.13 2.78 22.62
C LEU A 532 -15.39 1.93 22.90
N ASP A 533 -15.30 0.93 23.77
CA ASP A 533 -16.46 0.13 24.22
C ASP A 533 -17.56 1.05 24.79
N LEU A 534 -17.20 1.97 25.69
CA LEU A 534 -18.13 2.87 26.35
C LEU A 534 -18.84 3.83 25.38
N ILE A 535 -18.09 4.48 24.49
CA ILE A 535 -18.66 5.41 23.50
C ILE A 535 -19.61 4.65 22.59
N SER A 536 -19.17 3.51 22.06
CA SER A 536 -19.97 2.70 21.13
C SER A 536 -21.23 2.16 21.79
N GLN A 537 -21.10 1.59 22.99
CA GLN A 537 -22.23 1.09 23.76
C GLN A 537 -23.28 2.19 23.99
N ALA A 538 -22.85 3.37 24.45
CA ALA A 538 -23.75 4.48 24.70
C ALA A 538 -24.47 4.97 23.43
N ILE A 539 -23.80 4.93 22.27
CA ILE A 539 -24.41 5.30 20.98
C ILE A 539 -25.45 4.26 20.57
N PHE A 540 -25.11 2.95 20.59
CA PHE A 540 -26.07 1.90 20.23
C PHE A 540 -27.27 1.86 21.15
N GLU A 541 -27.08 1.96 22.48
CA GLU A 541 -28.17 1.99 23.47
C GLU A 541 -29.16 3.13 23.19
N ARG A 542 -28.65 4.31 22.86
CA ARG A 542 -29.52 5.47 22.56
C ARG A 542 -30.21 5.38 21.21
N VAL A 543 -29.54 4.87 20.19
CA VAL A 543 -30.16 4.70 18.86
C VAL A 543 -31.23 3.64 18.87
N TYR A 544 -31.05 2.54 19.63
CA TYR A 544 -32.02 1.45 19.76
C TYR A 544 -33.06 1.69 20.86
N GLY A 545 -32.80 2.63 21.77
CA GLY A 545 -33.71 2.93 22.87
C GLY A 545 -33.71 1.89 24.00
N GLU A 546 -32.72 1.01 24.05
CA GLU A 546 -32.61 -0.08 25.03
C GLU A 546 -31.17 -0.32 25.50
N PRO A 547 -30.95 -0.62 26.80
CA PRO A 547 -29.62 -0.92 27.32
C PRO A 547 -29.11 -2.29 26.83
N TYR A 548 -27.79 -2.52 26.90
CA TYR A 548 -27.24 -3.86 26.79
C TYR A 548 -27.48 -4.66 28.06
N ASP A 549 -27.56 -5.98 27.91
CA ASP A 549 -27.61 -6.91 29.03
C ASP A 549 -26.24 -7.10 29.71
N ALA A 550 -26.14 -8.02 30.68
CA ALA A 550 -24.95 -8.30 31.46
C ALA A 550 -23.76 -8.79 30.61
N ASP A 551 -24.00 -9.37 29.44
CA ASP A 551 -22.94 -9.82 28.52
C ASP A 551 -22.29 -8.65 27.76
N GLY A 552 -22.96 -7.50 27.74
CA GLY A 552 -22.41 -6.21 27.30
C GLY A 552 -22.10 -6.12 25.81
N PHE A 553 -21.29 -5.11 25.49
CA PHE A 553 -20.80 -4.78 24.15
C PHE A 553 -19.26 -4.81 24.14
N SER A 554 -18.66 -5.12 23.02
CA SER A 554 -17.18 -5.12 22.88
C SER A 554 -16.72 -4.65 21.51
N VAL A 555 -15.79 -3.71 21.52
CA VAL A 555 -14.96 -3.36 20.34
C VAL A 555 -13.85 -4.38 20.21
N VAL A 556 -13.66 -4.91 19.02
CA VAL A 556 -12.60 -5.87 18.69
C VAL A 556 -11.69 -5.23 17.64
N MET A 557 -10.41 -5.12 17.94
CA MET A 557 -9.43 -4.58 17.01
C MET A 557 -8.01 -5.10 17.28
N GLU A 558 -7.24 -5.27 16.23
CA GLU A 558 -5.80 -5.52 16.32
C GLU A 558 -5.05 -4.20 16.19
N ARG A 559 -4.37 -3.81 17.26
CA ARG A 559 -3.72 -2.49 17.34
C ARG A 559 -2.35 -2.43 16.66
N LYS A 560 -1.61 -3.53 16.72
CA LYS A 560 -0.24 -3.55 16.22
C LYS A 560 -0.19 -3.59 14.71
N GLU A 561 -0.92 -4.54 14.13
CA GLU A 561 -0.85 -4.86 12.70
C GLU A 561 -2.24 -4.97 12.04
N PRO A 562 -3.04 -3.90 12.02
CA PRO A 562 -4.43 -3.95 11.53
C PRO A 562 -4.55 -4.34 10.05
N LYS A 563 -3.52 -4.11 9.24
CA LYS A 563 -3.46 -4.54 7.83
C LYS A 563 -3.38 -6.05 7.64
N GLN A 564 -2.78 -6.76 8.59
CA GLN A 564 -2.66 -8.23 8.51
C GLN A 564 -4.01 -8.92 8.60
N ILE A 565 -4.97 -8.33 9.29
CA ILE A 565 -6.28 -8.92 9.56
C ILE A 565 -7.04 -9.21 8.27
N THR A 566 -7.08 -8.25 7.35
CA THR A 566 -7.77 -8.39 6.07
C THR A 566 -7.17 -9.53 5.26
N CYS A 567 -5.85 -9.54 5.09
CA CYS A 567 -5.17 -10.60 4.35
C CYS A 567 -5.31 -11.97 5.03
N ARG A 568 -5.12 -12.05 6.35
CA ARG A 568 -5.23 -13.31 7.11
C ARG A 568 -6.65 -13.85 7.10
N GLY A 569 -7.65 -12.98 7.25
CA GLY A 569 -9.05 -13.38 7.19
C GLY A 569 -9.40 -14.02 5.85
N ALA A 570 -8.97 -13.44 4.75
CA ALA A 570 -9.17 -14.02 3.43
C ALA A 570 -8.48 -15.37 3.27
N LEU A 571 -7.22 -15.50 3.71
CA LEU A 571 -6.50 -16.77 3.66
C LEU A 571 -7.15 -17.85 4.52
N MET A 572 -7.71 -17.49 5.68
CA MET A 572 -8.48 -18.42 6.51
C MET A 572 -9.76 -18.88 5.82
N GLN A 573 -10.46 -17.97 5.11
CA GLN A 573 -11.67 -18.31 4.35
C GLN A 573 -11.39 -19.29 3.21
N VAL A 574 -10.31 -19.08 2.48
CA VAL A 574 -9.89 -19.99 1.38
C VAL A 574 -9.44 -21.35 1.92
N ARG A 575 -8.94 -21.39 3.16
CA ARG A 575 -8.48 -22.63 3.82
C ARG A 575 -9.61 -23.55 4.22
N ASP A 576 -10.75 -23.01 4.69
CA ASP A 576 -11.86 -23.77 5.25
C ASP A 576 -12.77 -24.36 4.16
N ALA A 577 -12.19 -25.12 3.21
CA ALA A 577 -12.92 -25.79 2.13
C ALA A 577 -14.01 -26.80 2.60
N SER A 578 -14.19 -27.00 3.92
CA SER A 578 -15.08 -28.02 4.46
C SER A 578 -16.39 -27.48 5.09
N GLY A 579 -16.66 -26.20 5.02
CA GLY A 579 -17.92 -25.67 5.62
C GLY A 579 -18.20 -24.21 5.43
N CYS A 580 -17.29 -23.45 4.85
CA CYS A 580 -17.47 -22.05 4.56
C CYS A 580 -17.92 -21.80 3.12
N VAL A 581 -18.50 -20.64 2.91
CA VAL A 581 -18.95 -20.12 1.63
C VAL A 581 -17.89 -20.38 0.58
N SER A 582 -18.21 -21.11 -0.45
CA SER A 582 -17.30 -21.30 -1.56
C SER A 582 -16.91 -19.93 -2.15
N VAL A 583 -15.71 -19.81 -2.67
CA VAL A 583 -15.29 -18.60 -3.40
C VAL A 583 -16.30 -18.27 -4.49
N ASP A 584 -16.87 -19.28 -5.14
CA ASP A 584 -17.95 -19.15 -6.12
C ASP A 584 -19.21 -18.50 -5.54
N GLN A 585 -19.57 -18.79 -4.29
CA GLN A 585 -20.72 -18.14 -3.65
C GLN A 585 -20.40 -16.71 -3.27
N LEU A 586 -19.17 -16.43 -2.84
CA LEU A 586 -18.71 -15.06 -2.58
C LEU A 586 -18.65 -14.25 -3.88
N ASN A 587 -18.10 -14.82 -4.93
CA ASN A 587 -18.07 -14.19 -6.25
C ASN A 587 -19.51 -13.96 -6.79
N ARG A 588 -20.40 -14.93 -6.65
CA ARG A 588 -21.83 -14.75 -7.02
C ARG A 588 -22.54 -13.69 -6.17
N LEU A 589 -22.22 -13.62 -4.87
CA LEU A 589 -22.72 -12.54 -4.00
C LEU A 589 -22.23 -11.18 -4.50
N MET A 590 -21.03 -11.13 -5.06
CA MET A 590 -20.40 -9.92 -5.57
C MET A 590 -20.77 -9.61 -7.03
N ASP A 591 -20.91 -10.63 -7.89
CA ASP A 591 -21.36 -10.49 -9.29
C ASP A 591 -22.84 -10.13 -9.40
N GLY A 592 -23.62 -10.66 -8.45
CA GLY A 592 -25.03 -10.31 -8.28
C GLY A 592 -25.22 -9.17 -7.32
N ILE A 593 -24.29 -8.19 -7.19
CA ILE A 593 -24.53 -7.05 -6.29
C ILE A 593 -25.89 -6.43 -6.66
N ASP A 594 -26.86 -7.20 -6.34
CA ASP A 594 -28.21 -6.74 -6.18
C ASP A 594 -28.12 -5.61 -5.16
N ASN A 595 -28.74 -4.49 -5.47
CA ASN A 595 -28.91 -3.35 -4.58
C ASN A 595 -29.40 -3.71 -3.17
N GLN A 596 -29.69 -4.99 -2.91
CA GLN A 596 -30.11 -5.51 -1.61
C GLN A 596 -28.97 -5.71 -0.61
N VAL A 597 -27.74 -6.04 -1.08
CA VAL A 597 -26.58 -6.23 -0.18
C VAL A 597 -25.78 -4.92 -0.07
N LYS A 598 -25.56 -4.23 -1.20
CA LYS A 598 -24.94 -2.90 -1.18
C LYS A 598 -26.00 -1.86 -0.86
N TYR A 599 -25.96 -1.29 0.34
CA TYR A 599 -26.95 -0.36 0.82
C TYR A 599 -26.31 0.89 1.45
N ASN A 600 -26.63 2.06 0.93
CA ASN A 600 -26.24 3.34 1.51
C ASN A 600 -27.45 3.95 2.23
N TYR A 601 -27.31 4.15 3.55
CA TYR A 601 -28.32 4.82 4.35
C TYR A 601 -28.30 6.32 4.06
N SER A 602 -29.43 6.86 3.60
CA SER A 602 -29.52 8.27 3.23
C SER A 602 -29.50 9.26 4.40
N ALA A 603 -29.72 8.76 5.62
CA ALA A 603 -29.90 9.52 6.86
C ALA A 603 -31.16 10.42 6.91
N ILE A 604 -31.99 10.38 5.87
CA ILE A 604 -33.30 11.07 5.79
C ILE A 604 -34.40 10.07 5.42
N ASP A 605 -35.65 10.51 5.38
CA ASP A 605 -36.81 9.65 5.05
C ASP A 605 -36.90 9.38 3.53
N LYS A 606 -35.81 8.86 2.97
CA LYS A 606 -35.71 8.33 1.61
C LYS A 606 -34.88 7.07 1.63
N GLU A 607 -35.32 6.03 0.92
CA GLU A 607 -34.57 4.78 0.83
C GLU A 607 -33.20 4.96 0.16
N HIS A 608 -33.14 5.82 -0.85
CA HIS A 608 -31.89 6.21 -1.53
C HIS A 608 -32.00 7.62 -2.11
N LEU A 609 -30.87 8.29 -2.27
CA LEU A 609 -30.75 9.58 -2.92
C LEU A 609 -30.38 9.40 -4.38
N CYS A 610 -30.97 10.26 -5.25
CA CYS A 610 -30.59 10.42 -6.66
C CYS A 610 -29.88 11.74 -6.89
N TYR A 611 -29.20 11.88 -8.01
CA TYR A 611 -28.49 13.14 -8.35
C TYR A 611 -29.43 14.35 -8.38
N ALA A 612 -30.65 14.22 -8.90
CA ALA A 612 -31.66 15.28 -8.88
C ALA A 612 -32.03 15.76 -7.47
N ASP A 613 -31.92 14.88 -6.46
CA ASP A 613 -32.26 15.25 -5.09
C ASP A 613 -31.31 16.30 -4.52
N MET A 614 -30.08 16.35 -4.98
CA MET A 614 -29.09 17.32 -4.51
C MET A 614 -29.33 18.74 -5.08
N ASP A 615 -30.11 18.85 -6.13
CA ASP A 615 -30.56 20.16 -6.65
C ASP A 615 -31.77 20.71 -5.87
N ASP A 616 -32.49 19.85 -5.15
CA ASP A 616 -33.64 20.22 -4.32
C ASP A 616 -33.18 20.80 -2.96
N ALA A 617 -33.47 22.08 -2.73
CA ALA A 617 -33.13 22.77 -1.49
C ALA A 617 -33.79 22.14 -0.25
N SER A 618 -34.98 21.57 -0.39
CA SER A 618 -35.67 20.86 0.72
C SER A 618 -34.95 19.61 1.13
N VAL A 619 -34.43 18.84 0.19
CA VAL A 619 -33.63 17.63 0.48
C VAL A 619 -32.29 18.00 1.13
N ARG A 620 -31.61 19.03 0.62
CA ARG A 620 -30.37 19.53 1.25
C ARG A 620 -30.63 19.97 2.71
N GLN A 621 -31.73 20.67 2.95
CA GLN A 621 -32.12 21.10 4.30
C GLN A 621 -32.38 19.89 5.23
N GLN A 622 -33.04 18.84 4.76
CA GLN A 622 -33.22 17.60 5.53
C GLN A 622 -31.89 16.93 5.87
N LEU A 623 -30.94 16.88 4.93
CA LEU A 623 -29.61 16.33 5.17
C LEU A 623 -28.84 17.15 6.21
N VAL A 624 -28.87 18.48 6.11
CA VAL A 624 -28.26 19.38 7.11
C VAL A 624 -28.90 19.17 8.49
N GLU A 625 -30.22 19.01 8.57
CA GLU A 625 -30.93 18.78 9.83
C GLU A 625 -30.59 17.40 10.43
N ALA A 626 -30.39 16.38 9.59
CA ALA A 626 -29.92 15.08 10.06
C ALA A 626 -28.52 15.18 10.71
N VAL A 627 -27.63 16.00 10.13
CA VAL A 627 -26.30 16.26 10.72
C VAL A 627 -26.40 17.09 11.99
N ARG A 628 -27.26 18.10 12.07
CA ARG A 628 -27.53 18.84 13.32
C ARG A 628 -28.04 17.91 14.43
N THR A 629 -28.97 17.04 14.10
CA THR A 629 -29.49 16.04 15.05
C THR A 629 -28.35 15.17 15.60
N PHE A 630 -27.42 14.76 14.75
CA PHE A 630 -26.21 14.04 15.20
C PHE A 630 -25.31 14.92 16.07
N ASN A 631 -25.08 16.18 15.70
CA ASN A 631 -24.24 17.08 16.47
C ASN A 631 -24.81 17.35 17.87
N ASP A 632 -26.12 17.55 17.98
CA ASP A 632 -26.81 17.71 19.28
C ASP A 632 -26.72 16.42 20.10
N PHE A 633 -26.94 15.27 19.47
CA PHE A 633 -26.75 13.97 20.09
C PHE A 633 -25.33 13.81 20.64
N PHE A 634 -24.31 14.19 19.85
CA PHE A 634 -22.91 14.11 20.25
C PHE A 634 -22.59 15.06 21.42
N CYS A 635 -23.10 16.28 21.39
CA CYS A 635 -22.92 17.22 22.50
C CYS A 635 -23.50 16.69 23.82
N GLN A 636 -24.69 16.07 23.77
CA GLN A 636 -25.29 15.40 24.95
C GLN A 636 -24.46 14.20 25.37
N LEU A 637 -23.97 13.39 24.43
CA LEU A 637 -23.09 12.26 24.72
C LEU A 637 -21.82 12.70 25.45
N CYS A 638 -21.22 13.81 25.04
CA CYS A 638 -20.04 14.37 25.71
C CYS A 638 -20.32 14.74 27.16
N ASP A 639 -21.47 15.33 27.43
CA ASP A 639 -21.87 15.73 28.80
C ASP A 639 -22.10 14.49 29.68
N ASP A 640 -22.83 13.48 29.16
CA ASP A 640 -23.17 12.28 29.91
C ASP A 640 -21.97 11.34 30.17
N LEU A 641 -21.04 11.30 29.23
CA LEU A 641 -19.81 10.54 29.39
C LEU A 641 -18.70 11.29 30.15
N HIS A 642 -18.94 12.55 30.54
CA HIS A 642 -17.96 13.41 31.23
C HIS A 642 -16.61 13.43 30.49
N VAL A 643 -16.61 13.75 29.17
CA VAL A 643 -15.45 13.60 28.30
C VAL A 643 -14.25 14.44 28.73
N VAL A 644 -14.45 15.56 29.43
CA VAL A 644 -13.40 16.40 29.98
C VAL A 644 -12.55 15.61 30.96
N ASP A 645 -13.18 14.96 31.93
CA ASP A 645 -12.49 14.25 33.00
C ASP A 645 -11.98 12.87 32.55
N ARG A 646 -12.79 12.18 31.74
CA ARG A 646 -12.51 10.78 31.38
C ARG A 646 -11.55 10.65 30.21
N PHE A 647 -11.68 11.51 29.20
CA PHE A 647 -10.89 11.44 27.96
C PHE A 647 -9.82 12.55 27.89
N LEU A 648 -9.66 13.33 28.92
CA LEU A 648 -8.71 14.44 29.00
C LEU A 648 -8.93 15.50 27.92
N VAL A 649 -10.19 15.75 27.55
CA VAL A 649 -10.58 16.80 26.62
C VAL A 649 -10.43 18.15 27.33
N ASP A 650 -9.83 19.14 26.65
CA ASP A 650 -9.78 20.50 27.17
C ASP A 650 -11.17 21.14 27.26
N ASN A 651 -11.51 21.69 28.40
CA ASN A 651 -12.85 22.23 28.66
C ASN A 651 -13.20 23.44 27.77
N GLN A 652 -12.23 24.30 27.48
CA GLN A 652 -12.44 25.46 26.60
C GLN A 652 -12.64 25.00 25.16
N SER A 653 -11.89 24.00 24.72
CA SER A 653 -12.03 23.39 23.41
C SER A 653 -13.38 22.69 23.23
N LEU A 654 -13.89 21.99 24.25
CA LEU A 654 -15.23 21.41 24.19
C LEU A 654 -16.31 22.52 24.07
N ALA A 655 -16.19 23.59 24.84
CA ALA A 655 -17.11 24.72 24.74
C ALA A 655 -17.05 25.38 23.35
N ARG A 656 -15.85 25.53 22.81
CA ARG A 656 -15.63 26.08 21.45
C ARG A 656 -16.16 25.16 20.38
N PHE A 657 -15.93 23.85 20.52
CA PHE A 657 -16.51 22.82 19.63
C PHE A 657 -18.03 22.95 19.52
N LYS A 658 -18.74 23.01 20.65
CA LYS A 658 -20.21 23.15 20.67
C LYS A 658 -20.71 24.41 19.94
N GLN A 659 -19.91 25.48 19.90
CA GLN A 659 -20.24 26.69 19.14
C GLN A 659 -20.00 26.54 17.63
N LEU A 660 -19.01 25.76 17.22
CA LEU A 660 -18.53 25.70 15.85
C LEU A 660 -19.12 24.54 15.04
N VAL A 661 -19.49 23.44 15.67
CA VAL A 661 -19.85 22.19 15.00
C VAL A 661 -21.05 22.31 14.05
N ASN A 662 -21.97 23.24 14.30
CA ASN A 662 -23.14 23.50 13.46
C ASN A 662 -22.95 24.67 12.48
N LYS A 663 -21.74 25.24 12.39
CA LYS A 663 -21.48 26.40 11.53
C LYS A 663 -21.33 25.94 10.08
N ASP A 664 -21.92 26.70 9.14
CA ASP A 664 -21.75 26.56 7.69
C ASP A 664 -22.05 25.16 7.08
N LEU A 665 -22.88 24.32 7.73
CA LEU A 665 -23.13 22.94 7.31
C LEU A 665 -23.67 22.81 5.89
N GLU A 666 -24.55 23.72 5.44
CA GLU A 666 -25.06 23.69 4.06
C GLU A 666 -23.96 24.00 3.05
N HIS A 667 -23.09 24.97 3.37
CA HIS A 667 -21.92 25.26 2.53
C HIS A 667 -21.00 24.05 2.40
N HIS A 668 -20.70 23.37 3.51
CA HIS A 668 -19.90 22.16 3.51
C HIS A 668 -20.54 21.01 2.73
N LEU A 669 -21.88 20.87 2.81
CA LEU A 669 -22.64 19.89 2.02
C LEU A 669 -22.45 20.13 0.52
N VAL A 670 -22.66 21.37 0.07
CA VAL A 670 -22.56 21.74 -1.34
C VAL A 670 -21.11 21.63 -1.85
N ASN A 671 -20.14 22.04 -1.03
CA ASN A 671 -18.72 21.92 -1.37
C ASN A 671 -18.31 20.45 -1.55
N GLY A 672 -18.67 19.60 -0.60
CA GLY A 672 -18.38 18.17 -0.69
C GLY A 672 -19.03 17.51 -1.90
N TRP A 673 -20.29 17.85 -2.16
CA TRP A 673 -21.02 17.37 -3.33
C TRP A 673 -20.34 17.78 -4.65
N ASN A 674 -19.98 19.03 -4.79
CA ASN A 674 -19.32 19.55 -5.99
C ASN A 674 -17.94 18.92 -6.19
N PHE A 675 -17.16 18.78 -5.11
CA PHE A 675 -15.82 18.17 -5.17
C PHE A 675 -15.88 16.72 -5.66
N VAL A 676 -16.75 15.92 -5.08
CA VAL A 676 -16.85 14.48 -5.41
C VAL A 676 -17.35 14.25 -6.83
N ASN A 677 -18.19 15.15 -7.33
CA ASN A 677 -18.87 14.98 -8.61
C ASN A 677 -18.30 15.83 -9.76
N LYS A 678 -17.20 16.54 -9.55
CA LYS A 678 -16.60 17.46 -10.54
C LYS A 678 -16.27 16.79 -11.88
N ASN A 679 -15.84 15.56 -11.88
CA ASN A 679 -15.38 14.82 -13.07
C ASN A 679 -16.43 13.85 -13.63
N GLU A 680 -17.66 13.89 -13.15
CA GLU A 680 -18.73 13.01 -13.61
C GLU A 680 -19.55 13.64 -14.71
N THR A 681 -19.25 13.33 -15.96
CA THR A 681 -19.94 13.87 -17.15
C THR A 681 -21.11 13.01 -17.63
N ASP A 682 -21.14 11.70 -17.32
CA ASP A 682 -22.06 10.71 -17.91
C ASP A 682 -23.12 10.21 -16.92
N ARG A 683 -23.76 11.11 -16.18
CA ARG A 683 -24.77 10.74 -15.18
C ARG A 683 -26.16 11.26 -15.56
N ASN A 684 -27.19 10.47 -15.26
CA ASN A 684 -28.58 10.91 -15.35
C ASN A 684 -29.07 11.46 -13.98
N ALA A 685 -30.01 12.38 -14.04
CA ALA A 685 -30.62 12.95 -12.83
C ALA A 685 -31.28 11.88 -11.91
N SER A 686 -31.74 10.79 -12.51
CA SER A 686 -32.38 9.66 -11.79
C SER A 686 -31.43 8.60 -11.26
N ASP A 687 -30.11 8.70 -11.56
CA ASP A 687 -29.14 7.73 -11.10
C ASP A 687 -28.96 7.83 -9.58
N LYS A 688 -28.78 6.68 -8.92
CA LYS A 688 -28.55 6.64 -7.47
C LYS A 688 -27.18 7.20 -7.13
N ILE A 689 -27.13 7.92 -6.01
CA ILE A 689 -25.86 8.35 -5.41
C ILE A 689 -25.25 7.15 -4.70
N GLU A 690 -24.05 6.77 -5.10
CA GLU A 690 -23.33 5.63 -4.51
C GLU A 690 -22.63 5.97 -3.18
N ASP A 691 -22.36 7.26 -2.93
CA ASP A 691 -21.66 7.72 -1.74
C ASP A 691 -22.64 8.21 -0.65
N THR A 692 -22.18 8.29 0.59
CA THR A 692 -22.99 8.71 1.73
C THR A 692 -22.84 10.21 1.98
N VAL A 693 -23.77 10.97 1.45
CA VAL A 693 -23.80 12.45 1.50
C VAL A 693 -23.87 13.00 2.94
N PHE A 694 -24.40 12.23 3.89
CA PHE A 694 -24.47 12.57 5.32
C PHE A 694 -23.11 13.01 5.89
N PHE A 695 -22.01 12.46 5.43
CA PHE A 695 -20.68 12.80 5.95
C PHE A 695 -20.10 14.09 5.37
N TYR A 696 -20.59 14.62 4.26
CA TYR A 696 -19.97 15.80 3.62
C TYR A 696 -19.94 17.03 4.53
N PRO A 697 -21.06 17.42 5.22
CA PRO A 697 -21.01 18.54 6.16
C PRO A 697 -20.05 18.28 7.33
N ILE A 698 -19.96 17.03 7.80
CA ILE A 698 -19.09 16.64 8.91
C ILE A 698 -17.62 16.79 8.52
N ILE A 699 -17.23 16.33 7.31
CA ILE A 699 -15.87 16.46 6.79
C ILE A 699 -15.46 17.93 6.70
N GLY A 700 -16.31 18.77 6.10
CA GLY A 700 -16.05 20.19 6.00
C GLY A 700 -15.95 20.87 7.37
N SER A 701 -16.87 20.53 8.30
CA SER A 701 -16.84 21.07 9.66
C SER A 701 -15.57 20.68 10.42
N ILE A 702 -15.14 19.42 10.34
CA ILE A 702 -13.92 18.96 11.00
C ILE A 702 -12.71 19.78 10.54
N ARG A 703 -12.54 19.94 9.22
CA ARG A 703 -11.39 20.60 8.66
C ARG A 703 -11.43 22.12 8.87
N ASP A 704 -12.50 22.76 8.41
CA ASP A 704 -12.54 24.21 8.26
C ASP A 704 -12.96 24.92 9.54
N ASN A 705 -13.79 24.27 10.37
CA ASN A 705 -14.28 24.90 11.59
C ASN A 705 -13.59 24.40 12.86
N LEU A 706 -13.29 23.10 12.96
CA LEU A 706 -12.85 22.50 14.21
C LEU A 706 -11.32 22.46 14.36
N ILE A 707 -10.61 21.78 13.46
CA ILE A 707 -9.14 21.62 13.59
C ILE A 707 -8.41 22.97 13.61
N GLU A 708 -8.86 23.92 12.79
CA GLU A 708 -8.24 25.25 12.70
C GLU A 708 -8.50 26.13 13.93
N ASN A 709 -9.66 25.97 14.58
CA ASN A 709 -10.12 26.91 15.62
C ASN A 709 -10.08 26.33 17.04
N LEU A 710 -9.70 25.07 17.22
CA LEU A 710 -9.45 24.45 18.52
C LEU A 710 -7.95 24.36 18.85
#